data_ec2d66817afd06afc253183f30397cdb
#
_entry.id   ec2d66817afd06afc253183f30397cdb
#
_cell.length_a   1.000
_cell.length_b   1.000
_cell.length_c   1.000
_cell.angle_alpha   90.00
_cell.angle_beta   90.00
_cell.angle_gamma   90.00
#
_symmetry.space_group_name_H-M   'P 1'
#
loop_
_entity.id
_entity.type
_entity.pdbx_description
1 polymer ?
#
loop_
_entity_poly.entity_id
_entity_poly.type
_entity_poly.pdbx_seq_one_letter_code
_entity_poly.pdbx_strand_id
1 'polypeptide(L)'
;RLELPPDGGNPGEPNRRLALRRRGVVAVLRASGGTALRIVRRGEGRAPVRWILAWRDRIVRPLLALPEPYGRVLAGLLLGASVGIPPEVEEAFQRAGLLHVLVVSGTQVGLVGAAALAVAGAMRLGVTARVAVAALAVLVFATMVGWSASVGRAAVMAWLALAALALRRQTDWPSALAAAALIWLAASPQALFSLSFQLSFAATWGLLALAPLLTLPLRPRWLAHLAAATLGAQVAVLPLLAAAFQWVSLAAFPANLLVLPMVTVLVPAGFALTVLAGLLPPLAALLVPAFLPPVWLVVHLARFFARAPGSEVWLPPVAWWQAALAYAVLLAVPALHRARPLRPIVAVAGAAALLLGAVPVPAAGPPTMLLAVLDVGQGDAILLRGPGGRSVLVDGGGEVEYGDAQRGADAPPGLMDRVAANAVPVTASRFDVGRRRVIPALRHLGVRRLDAVVLTHAHEDHVGGLPAVLAHFPVGVFLDPGVPHPSPSYVRVLDLVRERRVAYVTARRGHRLLLGEGAEAEVLWPPAGFVEQHRSATGAGPGADEDLTNAASVVLQVRFAAFTALLTGDIEAETEEALVRLGLVPSLVLKVAHHGSRTSTTPGLLTAVRPRVAVISVGADNLFGHPHPSVVRRLEDAGVATYRTDLDGAVLLRSDGARVWVGTVRRRAGCVRYTGRGVCAGSSTGSRMGSP
;
A
#
# COMPACT_ATOMS: atom_id res chain seq x y z
N ARG A 1 -6.10 -14.75 19.98
CA ARG A 1 -6.74 -13.55 20.53
C ARG A 1 -7.78 -13.04 19.55
N LEU A 2 -8.98 -12.73 20.01
CA LEU A 2 -10.04 -12.14 19.18
C LEU A 2 -9.94 -10.62 19.28
N GLU A 3 -9.83 -9.95 18.14
CA GLU A 3 -9.58 -8.52 18.07
C GLU A 3 -10.54 -7.85 17.07
N LEU A 4 -10.82 -6.57 17.31
CA LEU A 4 -11.45 -5.75 16.26
C LEU A 4 -10.46 -5.54 15.12
N PRO A 5 -10.93 -5.56 13.84
CA PRO A 5 -10.05 -5.24 12.73
C PRO A 5 -9.36 -3.88 12.97
N PRO A 6 -8.05 -3.78 12.73
CA PRO A 6 -7.33 -2.52 12.94
C PRO A 6 -7.83 -1.43 11.98
N ASP A 7 -7.92 -0.21 12.48
CA ASP A 7 -8.09 0.98 11.63
C ASP A 7 -6.79 1.31 10.89
N GLY A 8 -6.88 2.09 9.81
CA GLY A 8 -5.72 2.70 9.18
C GLY A 8 -4.92 3.49 10.21
N GLY A 9 -3.60 3.31 10.22
CA GLY A 9 -2.71 3.96 11.17
C GLY A 9 -2.19 5.31 10.68
N ASN A 10 -2.13 5.52 9.36
CA ASN A 10 -1.49 6.69 8.75
C ASN A 10 -2.45 7.53 7.91
N PRO A 11 -2.12 8.83 7.68
CA PRO A 11 -2.82 9.65 6.72
C PRO A 11 -2.83 9.00 5.34
N GLY A 12 -4.00 8.96 4.68
CA GLY A 12 -4.16 8.31 3.36
C GLY A 12 -4.20 6.80 3.37
N GLU A 13 -3.96 6.14 4.48
CA GLU A 13 -4.09 4.69 4.59
C GLU A 13 -5.58 4.28 4.51
N PRO A 14 -5.93 3.27 3.67
CA PRO A 14 -7.31 2.79 3.60
C PRO A 14 -7.81 2.28 4.95
N ASN A 15 -9.02 2.68 5.34
CA ASN A 15 -9.63 2.20 6.57
C ASN A 15 -9.96 0.69 6.48
N ARG A 16 -9.03 -0.16 6.95
CA ARG A 16 -9.16 -1.63 6.90
C ARG A 16 -10.34 -2.12 7.72
N ARG A 17 -10.65 -1.51 8.88
CA ARG A 17 -11.81 -1.85 9.71
C ARG A 17 -13.10 -1.66 8.93
N LEU A 18 -13.25 -0.51 8.28
CA LEU A 18 -14.43 -0.23 7.46
C LEU A 18 -14.52 -1.18 6.27
N ALA A 19 -13.40 -1.46 5.59
CA ALA A 19 -13.35 -2.38 4.46
C ALA A 19 -13.71 -3.82 4.87
N LEU A 20 -13.25 -4.30 6.03
CA LEU A 20 -13.57 -5.62 6.56
C LEU A 20 -15.02 -5.70 7.06
N ARG A 21 -15.50 -4.65 7.76
CA ARG A 21 -16.92 -4.56 8.17
C ARG A 21 -17.87 -4.61 6.97
N ARG A 22 -17.52 -3.95 5.86
CA ARG A 22 -18.28 -4.02 4.60
C ARG A 22 -18.31 -5.42 3.99
N ARG A 23 -17.37 -6.29 4.35
CA ARG A 23 -17.33 -7.71 3.99
C ARG A 23 -18.01 -8.61 5.02
N GLY A 24 -18.64 -8.04 6.06
CA GLY A 24 -19.26 -8.78 7.15
C GLY A 24 -18.25 -9.30 8.20
N VAL A 25 -16.97 -8.90 8.11
CA VAL A 25 -15.96 -9.27 9.09
C VAL A 25 -16.00 -8.27 10.24
N VAL A 26 -16.55 -8.71 11.39
CA VAL A 26 -16.69 -7.87 12.59
C VAL A 26 -15.53 -8.03 13.57
N ALA A 27 -14.80 -9.15 13.48
CA ALA A 27 -13.65 -9.44 14.34
C ALA A 27 -12.62 -10.27 13.57
N VAL A 28 -11.36 -10.17 13.97
CA VAL A 28 -10.24 -10.95 13.44
C VAL A 28 -9.66 -11.80 14.55
N LEU A 29 -9.45 -13.08 14.27
CA LEU A 29 -8.73 -13.98 15.17
C LEU A 29 -7.24 -13.94 14.80
N ARG A 30 -6.41 -13.45 15.72
CA ARG A 30 -4.95 -13.49 15.58
C ARG A 30 -4.42 -14.70 16.35
N ALA A 31 -3.74 -15.61 15.65
CA ALA A 31 -3.05 -16.76 16.23
C ALA A 31 -1.55 -16.59 15.96
N SER A 32 -0.76 -16.58 17.03
CA SER A 32 0.70 -16.44 16.96
C SER A 32 1.33 -17.83 17.11
N GLY A 33 2.03 -18.27 16.06
CA GLY A 33 2.72 -19.57 16.01
C GLY A 33 1.87 -20.74 15.50
N GLY A 34 2.54 -21.71 14.85
CA GLY A 34 1.89 -22.89 14.26
C GLY A 34 1.19 -23.82 15.25
N THR A 35 1.58 -23.77 16.54
CA THR A 35 0.99 -24.55 17.62
C THR A 35 -0.35 -23.96 18.13
N ALA A 36 -0.64 -22.69 17.82
CA ALA A 36 -1.88 -22.03 18.24
C ALA A 36 -3.11 -22.45 17.41
N LEU A 37 -2.92 -23.19 16.31
CA LEU A 37 -3.97 -23.65 15.43
C LEU A 37 -4.02 -25.18 15.40
N ARG A 38 -5.10 -25.76 15.93
CA ARG A 38 -5.41 -27.20 15.81
C ARG A 38 -6.52 -27.41 14.79
N ILE A 39 -6.23 -28.13 13.72
CA ILE A 39 -7.26 -28.54 12.75
C ILE A 39 -8.09 -29.64 13.39
N VAL A 40 -9.31 -29.31 13.81
CA VAL A 40 -10.23 -30.26 14.47
C VAL A 40 -10.92 -31.15 13.44
N ARG A 41 -11.31 -30.59 12.29
CA ARG A 41 -11.94 -31.32 11.20
C ARG A 41 -11.50 -30.79 9.85
N ARG A 42 -11.34 -31.69 8.87
CA ARG A 42 -11.06 -31.35 7.47
C ARG A 42 -12.26 -31.73 6.60
N GLY A 43 -12.42 -31.02 5.48
CA GLY A 43 -13.42 -31.38 4.47
C GLY A 43 -14.86 -30.97 4.82
N GLU A 44 -15.04 -29.99 5.70
CA GLU A 44 -16.36 -29.38 5.95
C GLU A 44 -16.74 -28.38 4.85
N GLY A 45 -18.03 -28.13 4.70
CA GLY A 45 -18.60 -27.27 3.66
C GLY A 45 -19.49 -28.03 2.67
N ARG A 46 -20.17 -27.28 1.78
CA ARG A 46 -21.07 -27.85 0.77
C ARG A 46 -20.29 -28.74 -0.22
N ALA A 47 -20.72 -29.98 -0.40
CA ALA A 47 -20.04 -30.96 -1.24
C ALA A 47 -19.70 -30.45 -2.67
N PRO A 48 -20.60 -29.74 -3.40
CA PRO A 48 -20.26 -29.21 -4.74
C PRO A 48 -19.11 -28.18 -4.70
N VAL A 49 -19.08 -27.30 -3.70
CA VAL A 49 -18.02 -26.29 -3.56
C VAL A 49 -16.68 -26.95 -3.27
N ARG A 50 -16.65 -27.95 -2.37
CA ARG A 50 -15.44 -28.73 -2.09
C ARG A 50 -14.88 -29.40 -3.33
N TRP A 51 -15.75 -29.95 -4.16
CA TRP A 51 -15.41 -30.60 -5.42
C TRP A 51 -14.76 -29.61 -6.40
N ILE A 52 -15.38 -28.43 -6.58
CA ILE A 52 -14.86 -27.36 -7.44
C ILE A 52 -13.48 -26.90 -6.95
N LEU A 53 -13.31 -26.68 -5.65
CA LEU A 53 -12.04 -26.24 -5.08
C LEU A 53 -10.96 -27.33 -5.15
N ALA A 54 -11.30 -28.59 -4.93
CA ALA A 54 -10.36 -29.71 -5.11
C ALA A 54 -9.92 -29.84 -6.58
N TRP A 55 -10.82 -29.57 -7.52
CA TRP A 55 -10.49 -29.54 -8.94
C TRP A 55 -9.57 -28.37 -9.28
N ARG A 56 -9.83 -27.18 -8.74
CA ARG A 56 -8.92 -26.02 -8.84
C ARG A 56 -7.50 -26.38 -8.40
N ASP A 57 -7.36 -27.03 -7.25
CA ASP A 57 -6.04 -27.40 -6.71
C ASP A 57 -5.32 -28.42 -7.59
N ARG A 58 -6.04 -29.35 -8.22
CA ARG A 58 -5.47 -30.28 -9.23
C ARG A 58 -4.95 -29.54 -10.47
N ILE A 59 -5.64 -28.49 -10.91
CA ILE A 59 -5.26 -27.66 -12.07
C ILE A 59 -4.04 -26.81 -11.76
N VAL A 60 -3.97 -26.23 -10.57
CA VAL A 60 -2.89 -25.31 -10.17
C VAL A 60 -1.54 -26.04 -10.03
N ARG A 61 -1.53 -27.25 -9.48
CA ARG A 61 -0.29 -28.00 -9.22
C ARG A 61 0.66 -28.12 -10.42
N PRO A 62 0.22 -28.54 -11.62
CA PRO A 62 1.09 -28.61 -12.79
C PRO A 62 1.63 -27.23 -13.22
N LEU A 63 0.84 -26.15 -13.07
CA LEU A 63 1.26 -24.80 -13.43
C LEU A 63 2.41 -24.32 -12.53
N LEU A 64 2.39 -24.71 -11.24
CA LEU A 64 3.43 -24.37 -10.29
C LEU A 64 4.74 -25.16 -10.51
N ALA A 65 4.76 -26.16 -11.41
CA ALA A 65 5.98 -26.84 -11.83
C ALA A 65 6.88 -25.98 -12.76
N LEU A 66 6.33 -24.90 -13.34
CA LEU A 66 7.13 -23.91 -14.05
C LEU A 66 8.06 -23.17 -13.09
N PRO A 67 9.26 -22.73 -13.56
CA PRO A 67 10.16 -21.92 -12.73
C PRO A 67 9.47 -20.68 -12.16
N GLU A 68 9.85 -20.27 -10.95
CA GLU A 68 9.36 -19.02 -10.38
C GLU A 68 9.93 -17.80 -11.13
N PRO A 69 9.14 -16.73 -11.31
CA PRO A 69 7.76 -16.51 -10.85
C PRO A 69 6.68 -16.96 -11.85
N TYR A 70 7.06 -17.58 -12.97
CA TYR A 70 6.22 -17.77 -14.16
C TYR A 70 5.01 -18.69 -13.90
N GLY A 71 5.21 -19.76 -13.13
CA GLY A 71 4.12 -20.66 -12.76
C GLY A 71 3.03 -19.96 -11.96
N ARG A 72 3.42 -19.12 -11.01
CA ARG A 72 2.48 -18.33 -10.19
C ARG A 72 1.76 -17.25 -11.01
N VAL A 73 2.49 -16.58 -11.92
CA VAL A 73 1.88 -15.61 -12.84
C VAL A 73 0.88 -16.28 -13.76
N LEU A 74 1.20 -17.46 -14.32
CA LEU A 74 0.26 -18.20 -15.16
C LEU A 74 -1.00 -18.61 -14.38
N ALA A 75 -0.83 -19.16 -13.17
CA ALA A 75 -1.95 -19.47 -12.28
C ALA A 75 -2.79 -18.23 -11.94
N GLY A 76 -2.14 -17.09 -11.74
CA GLY A 76 -2.79 -15.77 -11.58
C GLY A 76 -3.63 -15.39 -12.79
N LEU A 77 -3.05 -15.45 -13.97
CA LEU A 77 -3.71 -15.13 -15.24
C LEU A 77 -4.94 -16.01 -15.51
N LEU A 78 -4.91 -17.29 -15.10
CA LEU A 78 -6.00 -18.23 -15.38
C LEU A 78 -7.09 -18.24 -14.31
N LEU A 79 -6.70 -18.21 -13.04
CA LEU A 79 -7.59 -18.49 -11.92
C LEU A 79 -7.74 -17.32 -10.93
N GLY A 80 -7.11 -16.18 -11.23
CA GLY A 80 -7.20 -15.00 -10.38
C GLY A 80 -6.55 -15.23 -9.03
N ALA A 81 -5.29 -15.19 -8.99
CA ALA A 81 -4.63 -15.76 -7.85
C ALA A 81 -4.24 -14.79 -6.76
N SER A 82 -4.63 -15.16 -5.63
CA SER A 82 -3.87 -15.08 -4.38
C SER A 82 -2.82 -16.23 -4.27
N VAL A 83 -2.13 -16.63 -5.33
CA VAL A 83 -1.22 -17.80 -5.35
C VAL A 83 0.22 -17.40 -5.01
N GLY A 84 0.41 -16.33 -4.21
CA GLY A 84 1.74 -15.95 -3.74
C GLY A 84 2.70 -15.48 -4.84
N ILE A 85 2.24 -14.65 -5.77
CA ILE A 85 3.11 -13.97 -6.74
C ILE A 85 4.14 -13.16 -5.95
N PRO A 86 5.44 -13.22 -6.29
CA PRO A 86 6.46 -12.43 -5.61
C PRO A 86 6.12 -10.93 -5.66
N PRO A 87 6.32 -10.21 -4.55
CA PRO A 87 5.94 -8.79 -4.44
C PRO A 87 6.56 -7.90 -5.52
N GLU A 88 7.80 -8.20 -5.95
CA GLU A 88 8.49 -7.43 -6.99
C GLU A 88 7.82 -7.59 -8.37
N VAL A 89 7.23 -8.76 -8.62
CA VAL A 89 6.49 -9.02 -9.87
C VAL A 89 5.12 -8.33 -9.82
N GLU A 90 4.40 -8.45 -8.69
CA GLU A 90 3.13 -7.77 -8.49
C GLU A 90 3.29 -6.25 -8.65
N GLU A 91 4.34 -5.68 -8.05
CA GLU A 91 4.68 -4.26 -8.20
C GLU A 91 4.99 -3.89 -9.65
N ALA A 92 5.76 -4.72 -10.37
CA ALA A 92 6.04 -4.46 -11.77
C ALA A 92 4.77 -4.43 -12.62
N PHE A 93 3.82 -5.36 -12.38
CA PHE A 93 2.51 -5.33 -13.02
C PHE A 93 1.69 -4.10 -12.61
N GLN A 94 1.75 -3.69 -11.35
CA GLN A 94 1.05 -2.51 -10.86
C GLN A 94 1.58 -1.24 -11.52
N ARG A 95 2.90 -1.02 -11.53
CA ARG A 95 3.55 0.17 -12.15
C ARG A 95 3.36 0.21 -13.65
N ALA A 96 3.37 -0.96 -14.32
CA ALA A 96 3.03 -1.05 -15.74
C ALA A 96 1.53 -0.87 -16.03
N GLY A 97 0.65 -0.73 -15.02
CA GLY A 97 -0.81 -0.64 -15.19
C GLY A 97 -1.45 -1.96 -15.65
N LEU A 98 -0.78 -3.09 -15.44
CA LEU A 98 -1.19 -4.43 -15.86
C LEU A 98 -1.77 -5.27 -14.72
N LEU A 99 -1.90 -4.72 -13.50
CA LEU A 99 -2.37 -5.50 -12.34
C LEU A 99 -3.74 -6.15 -12.56
N HIS A 100 -4.63 -5.49 -13.33
CA HIS A 100 -5.95 -6.00 -13.67
C HIS A 100 -5.90 -7.29 -14.52
N VAL A 101 -4.78 -7.59 -15.16
CA VAL A 101 -4.56 -8.81 -15.95
C VAL A 101 -4.34 -10.03 -15.03
N LEU A 102 -3.72 -9.82 -13.85
CA LEU A 102 -3.52 -10.84 -12.82
C LEU A 102 -4.79 -11.12 -11.99
N VAL A 103 -5.78 -10.24 -12.08
CA VAL A 103 -7.08 -10.41 -11.41
C VAL A 103 -8.08 -10.95 -12.43
N VAL A 104 -8.90 -11.93 -12.05
CA VAL A 104 -9.93 -12.47 -12.97
C VAL A 104 -10.81 -11.35 -13.50
N SER A 105 -10.76 -11.22 -14.81
CA SER A 105 -11.50 -10.20 -15.56
C SER A 105 -12.81 -10.73 -16.13
N GLY A 106 -13.68 -9.81 -16.52
CA GLY A 106 -14.91 -10.17 -17.24
C GLY A 106 -14.68 -10.93 -18.54
N THR A 107 -13.54 -10.70 -19.20
CA THR A 107 -13.15 -11.40 -20.44
C THR A 107 -13.00 -12.90 -20.21
N GLN A 108 -12.40 -13.32 -19.09
CA GLN A 108 -12.21 -14.73 -18.74
C GLN A 108 -13.55 -15.43 -18.49
N VAL A 109 -14.48 -14.77 -17.78
CA VAL A 109 -15.84 -15.29 -17.55
C VAL A 109 -16.59 -15.45 -18.86
N GLY A 110 -16.52 -14.43 -19.74
CA GLY A 110 -17.12 -14.46 -21.07
C GLY A 110 -16.54 -15.58 -21.95
N LEU A 111 -15.20 -15.77 -21.88
CA LEU A 111 -14.50 -16.79 -22.63
C LEU A 111 -14.91 -18.22 -22.23
N VAL A 112 -15.02 -18.48 -20.90
CA VAL A 112 -15.51 -19.76 -20.37
C VAL A 112 -16.93 -20.04 -20.87
N GLY A 113 -17.83 -19.04 -20.81
CA GLY A 113 -19.18 -19.17 -21.33
C GLY A 113 -19.22 -19.44 -22.84
N ALA A 114 -18.41 -18.72 -23.63
CA ALA A 114 -18.31 -18.89 -25.07
C ALA A 114 -17.72 -20.27 -25.46
N ALA A 115 -16.66 -20.72 -24.75
CA ALA A 115 -16.08 -22.03 -24.97
C ALA A 115 -17.07 -23.16 -24.67
N ALA A 116 -17.83 -23.04 -23.56
CA ALA A 116 -18.87 -24.00 -23.21
C ALA A 116 -20.00 -24.03 -24.25
N LEU A 117 -20.43 -22.89 -24.79
CA LEU A 117 -21.38 -22.79 -25.90
C LEU A 117 -20.84 -23.50 -27.17
N ALA A 118 -19.57 -23.24 -27.50
CA ALA A 118 -18.94 -23.83 -28.68
C ALA A 118 -18.84 -25.38 -28.56
N VAL A 119 -18.40 -25.90 -27.42
CA VAL A 119 -18.33 -27.35 -27.16
C VAL A 119 -19.72 -27.99 -27.21
N ALA A 120 -20.71 -27.40 -26.54
CA ALA A 120 -22.08 -27.88 -26.57
C ALA A 120 -22.67 -27.80 -27.98
N GLY A 121 -22.25 -26.80 -28.79
CA GLY A 121 -22.57 -26.69 -30.21
C GLY A 121 -21.98 -27.81 -31.07
N ALA A 122 -20.69 -28.13 -30.85
CA ALA A 122 -20.02 -29.25 -31.53
C ALA A 122 -20.66 -30.61 -31.19
N MET A 123 -21.19 -30.73 -29.96
CA MET A 123 -21.98 -31.90 -29.52
C MET A 123 -23.39 -31.90 -30.08
N ARG A 124 -23.76 -30.93 -30.93
CA ARG A 124 -25.05 -30.81 -31.57
C ARG A 124 -26.24 -30.72 -30.60
N LEU A 125 -26.02 -30.21 -29.39
CA LEU A 125 -27.09 -30.01 -28.40
C LEU A 125 -28.05 -28.93 -28.86
N GLY A 126 -29.34 -29.01 -28.47
CA GLY A 126 -30.32 -27.95 -28.70
C GLY A 126 -29.97 -26.65 -27.96
N VAL A 127 -30.51 -25.51 -28.41
CA VAL A 127 -30.16 -24.18 -27.89
C VAL A 127 -30.31 -24.09 -26.37
N THR A 128 -31.39 -24.61 -25.82
CA THR A 128 -31.67 -24.59 -24.36
C THR A 128 -30.57 -25.36 -23.60
N ALA A 129 -30.18 -26.52 -24.07
CA ALA A 129 -29.12 -27.32 -23.45
C ALA A 129 -27.76 -26.62 -23.55
N ARG A 130 -27.44 -25.98 -24.69
CA ARG A 130 -26.19 -25.18 -24.83
C ARG A 130 -26.16 -24.04 -23.83
N VAL A 131 -27.24 -23.31 -23.68
CA VAL A 131 -27.37 -22.20 -22.73
C VAL A 131 -27.22 -22.70 -21.28
N ALA A 132 -27.86 -23.83 -20.94
CA ALA A 132 -27.75 -24.41 -19.60
C ALA A 132 -26.31 -24.86 -19.29
N VAL A 133 -25.62 -25.51 -20.24
CA VAL A 133 -24.21 -25.91 -20.07
C VAL A 133 -23.30 -24.69 -19.89
N ALA A 134 -23.49 -23.64 -20.71
CA ALA A 134 -22.70 -22.43 -20.59
C ALA A 134 -22.97 -21.68 -19.28
N ALA A 135 -24.22 -21.58 -18.86
CA ALA A 135 -24.59 -20.96 -17.59
C ALA A 135 -23.98 -21.70 -16.39
N LEU A 136 -23.98 -23.04 -16.41
CA LEU A 136 -23.35 -23.87 -15.40
C LEU A 136 -21.83 -23.71 -15.42
N ALA A 137 -21.20 -23.65 -16.59
CA ALA A 137 -19.75 -23.43 -16.72
C ALA A 137 -19.33 -22.10 -16.11
N VAL A 138 -20.09 -21.02 -16.36
CA VAL A 138 -19.87 -19.70 -15.74
C VAL A 138 -20.01 -19.77 -14.21
N LEU A 139 -21.02 -20.48 -13.69
CA LEU A 139 -21.25 -20.67 -12.26
C LEU A 139 -20.07 -21.41 -11.59
N VAL A 140 -19.65 -22.53 -12.20
CA VAL A 140 -18.53 -23.34 -11.71
C VAL A 140 -17.25 -22.50 -11.71
N PHE A 141 -16.98 -21.80 -12.80
CA PHE A 141 -15.80 -20.94 -12.91
C PHE A 141 -15.82 -19.81 -11.88
N ALA A 142 -16.93 -19.08 -11.72
CA ALA A 142 -17.06 -18.02 -10.74
C ALA A 142 -16.86 -18.55 -9.31
N THR A 143 -17.34 -19.76 -9.01
CA THR A 143 -17.13 -20.42 -7.70
C THR A 143 -15.67 -20.83 -7.51
N MET A 144 -15.00 -21.29 -8.58
CA MET A 144 -13.59 -21.70 -8.56
C MET A 144 -12.65 -20.53 -8.27
N VAL A 145 -12.88 -19.36 -8.89
CA VAL A 145 -12.02 -18.18 -8.77
C VAL A 145 -12.43 -17.23 -7.66
N GLY A 146 -13.62 -17.42 -7.09
CA GLY A 146 -14.21 -16.57 -6.06
C GLY A 146 -15.07 -15.44 -6.60
N TRP A 147 -16.09 -15.08 -5.83
CA TRP A 147 -17.10 -14.09 -6.18
C TRP A 147 -16.62 -12.66 -5.87
N SER A 148 -15.63 -12.16 -6.63
CA SER A 148 -15.27 -10.75 -6.61
C SER A 148 -16.30 -9.89 -7.35
N ALA A 149 -16.32 -8.58 -7.13
CA ALA A 149 -17.23 -7.67 -7.83
C ALA A 149 -17.07 -7.74 -9.37
N SER A 150 -15.84 -7.96 -9.86
CA SER A 150 -15.56 -8.10 -11.29
C SER A 150 -16.12 -9.41 -11.85
N VAL A 151 -15.92 -10.52 -11.16
CA VAL A 151 -16.42 -11.84 -11.56
C VAL A 151 -17.94 -11.88 -11.50
N GLY A 152 -18.53 -11.39 -10.41
CA GLY A 152 -19.99 -11.36 -10.24
C GLY A 152 -20.70 -10.51 -11.30
N ARG A 153 -20.19 -9.30 -11.58
CA ARG A 153 -20.68 -8.48 -12.70
C ARG A 153 -20.66 -9.24 -14.02
N ALA A 154 -19.50 -9.84 -14.34
CA ALA A 154 -19.33 -10.56 -15.59
C ALA A 154 -20.20 -11.81 -15.69
N ALA A 155 -20.38 -12.54 -14.59
CA ALA A 155 -21.27 -13.71 -14.54
C ALA A 155 -22.73 -13.31 -14.78
N VAL A 156 -23.21 -12.24 -14.12
CA VAL A 156 -24.59 -11.74 -14.34
C VAL A 156 -24.78 -11.27 -15.78
N MET A 157 -23.84 -10.50 -16.33
CA MET A 157 -23.91 -10.06 -17.73
C MET A 157 -23.87 -11.25 -18.70
N ALA A 158 -23.05 -12.26 -18.44
CA ALA A 158 -23.00 -13.48 -19.23
C ALA A 158 -24.33 -14.24 -19.17
N TRP A 159 -24.95 -14.39 -18.01
CA TRP A 159 -26.25 -15.05 -17.87
C TRP A 159 -27.37 -14.28 -18.55
N LEU A 160 -27.35 -12.94 -18.51
CA LEU A 160 -28.31 -12.10 -19.27
C LEU A 160 -28.12 -12.28 -20.78
N ALA A 161 -26.88 -12.33 -21.27
CA ALA A 161 -26.59 -12.60 -22.66
C ALA A 161 -27.05 -14.03 -23.10
N LEU A 162 -26.81 -15.02 -22.25
CA LEU A 162 -27.26 -16.40 -22.47
C LEU A 162 -28.80 -16.48 -22.47
N ALA A 163 -29.49 -15.76 -21.59
CA ALA A 163 -30.94 -15.66 -21.58
C ALA A 163 -31.46 -14.98 -22.83
N ALA A 164 -30.86 -13.90 -23.29
CA ALA A 164 -31.19 -13.25 -24.54
C ALA A 164 -31.06 -14.20 -25.74
N LEU A 165 -29.96 -14.99 -25.76
CA LEU A 165 -29.77 -16.03 -26.80
C LEU A 165 -30.88 -17.08 -26.76
N ALA A 166 -31.25 -17.58 -25.59
CA ALA A 166 -32.34 -18.55 -25.42
C ALA A 166 -33.71 -17.98 -25.91
N LEU A 167 -33.94 -16.70 -25.64
CA LEU A 167 -35.15 -15.97 -26.03
C LEU A 167 -35.08 -15.43 -27.47
N ARG A 168 -34.03 -15.73 -28.23
CA ARG A 168 -33.75 -15.22 -29.58
C ARG A 168 -33.80 -13.69 -29.67
N ARG A 169 -33.29 -12.98 -28.62
CA ARG A 169 -33.20 -11.53 -28.53
C ARG A 169 -31.76 -11.07 -28.62
N GLN A 170 -31.56 -9.85 -29.08
CA GLN A 170 -30.24 -9.22 -29.02
C GLN A 170 -29.95 -8.77 -27.60
N THR A 171 -28.68 -8.89 -27.18
CA THR A 171 -28.23 -8.41 -25.89
C THR A 171 -27.97 -6.91 -25.96
N ASP A 172 -28.67 -6.13 -25.15
CA ASP A 172 -28.34 -4.73 -24.92
C ASP A 172 -27.31 -4.64 -23.76
N TRP A 173 -26.05 -4.39 -24.09
CA TRP A 173 -24.97 -4.40 -23.14
C TRP A 173 -25.06 -3.31 -22.07
N PRO A 174 -25.46 -2.04 -22.38
CA PRO A 174 -25.70 -1.03 -21.36
C PRO A 174 -26.76 -1.44 -20.34
N SER A 175 -27.89 -1.98 -20.78
CA SER A 175 -28.95 -2.49 -19.90
C SER A 175 -28.47 -3.71 -19.09
N ALA A 176 -27.69 -4.59 -19.70
CA ALA A 176 -27.10 -5.72 -18.99
C ALA A 176 -26.11 -5.27 -17.89
N LEU A 177 -25.33 -4.21 -18.15
CA LEU A 177 -24.44 -3.62 -17.15
C LEU A 177 -25.25 -2.98 -16.00
N ALA A 178 -26.30 -2.23 -16.31
CA ALA A 178 -27.18 -1.61 -15.32
C ALA A 178 -27.91 -2.66 -14.46
N ALA A 179 -28.43 -3.72 -15.08
CA ALA A 179 -29.07 -4.83 -14.39
C ALA A 179 -28.07 -5.57 -13.48
N ALA A 180 -26.84 -5.80 -13.94
CA ALA A 180 -25.79 -6.40 -13.12
C ALA A 180 -25.45 -5.52 -11.89
N ALA A 181 -25.41 -4.19 -12.06
CA ALA A 181 -25.21 -3.26 -10.94
C ALA A 181 -26.36 -3.36 -9.93
N LEU A 182 -27.61 -3.32 -10.39
CA LEU A 182 -28.78 -3.41 -9.53
C LEU A 182 -28.84 -4.72 -8.75
N ILE A 183 -28.64 -5.86 -9.43
CA ILE A 183 -28.63 -7.19 -8.79
C ILE A 183 -27.54 -7.27 -7.73
N TRP A 184 -26.33 -6.79 -8.05
CA TRP A 184 -25.21 -6.83 -7.11
C TRP A 184 -25.43 -5.92 -5.90
N LEU A 185 -25.96 -4.72 -6.11
CA LEU A 185 -26.26 -3.76 -5.03
C LEU A 185 -27.45 -4.19 -4.19
N ALA A 186 -28.46 -4.87 -4.77
CA ALA A 186 -29.55 -5.48 -4.01
C ALA A 186 -29.04 -6.58 -3.06
N ALA A 187 -28.07 -7.40 -3.53
CA ALA A 187 -27.46 -8.44 -2.70
C ALA A 187 -26.46 -7.87 -1.65
N SER A 188 -25.77 -6.78 -1.99
CA SER A 188 -24.76 -6.15 -1.14
C SER A 188 -24.70 -4.64 -1.38
N PRO A 189 -25.55 -3.83 -0.72
CA PRO A 189 -25.57 -2.37 -0.89
C PRO A 189 -24.23 -1.69 -0.62
N GLN A 190 -23.45 -2.26 0.31
CA GLN A 190 -22.14 -1.75 0.68
C GLN A 190 -21.09 -1.89 -0.44
N ALA A 191 -21.33 -2.72 -1.44
CA ALA A 191 -20.43 -2.88 -2.58
C ALA A 191 -20.24 -1.57 -3.37
N LEU A 192 -21.24 -0.66 -3.36
CA LEU A 192 -21.14 0.68 -3.97
C LEU A 192 -19.89 1.44 -3.51
N PHE A 193 -19.48 1.26 -2.27
CA PHE A 193 -18.32 1.93 -1.67
C PHE A 193 -17.02 1.12 -1.82
N SER A 194 -17.05 -0.02 -2.50
CA SER A 194 -15.84 -0.79 -2.76
C SER A 194 -15.17 -0.33 -4.05
N LEU A 195 -13.87 -0.07 -3.98
CA LEU A 195 -13.09 0.34 -5.14
C LEU A 195 -13.13 -0.71 -6.26
N SER A 196 -13.17 -1.99 -5.91
CA SER A 196 -13.28 -3.11 -6.87
C SER A 196 -14.58 -3.04 -7.68
N PHE A 197 -15.72 -2.71 -7.04
CA PHE A 197 -16.98 -2.50 -7.73
C PHE A 197 -16.89 -1.27 -8.63
N GLN A 198 -16.48 -0.13 -8.08
CA GLN A 198 -16.41 1.14 -8.79
C GLN A 198 -15.53 1.05 -10.04
N LEU A 199 -14.29 0.55 -9.90
CA LEU A 199 -13.37 0.40 -11.03
C LEU A 199 -13.89 -0.57 -12.09
N SER A 200 -14.49 -1.70 -11.66
CA SER A 200 -15.00 -2.72 -12.58
C SER A 200 -16.16 -2.19 -13.43
N PHE A 201 -17.11 -1.50 -12.82
CA PHE A 201 -18.25 -0.94 -13.51
C PHE A 201 -17.88 0.28 -14.36
N ALA A 202 -17.02 1.17 -13.85
CA ALA A 202 -16.51 2.32 -14.61
C ALA A 202 -15.73 1.89 -15.86
N ALA A 203 -14.82 0.91 -15.74
CA ALA A 203 -14.05 0.39 -16.87
C ALA A 203 -14.99 -0.19 -17.96
N THR A 204 -16.00 -0.96 -17.55
CA THR A 204 -16.96 -1.55 -18.51
C THR A 204 -17.83 -0.50 -19.14
N TRP A 205 -18.29 0.50 -18.37
CA TRP A 205 -19.00 1.63 -18.93
C TRP A 205 -18.15 2.41 -19.94
N GLY A 206 -16.86 2.66 -19.62
CA GLY A 206 -15.92 3.30 -20.55
C GLY A 206 -15.71 2.52 -21.84
N LEU A 207 -15.64 1.19 -21.75
CA LEU A 207 -15.57 0.30 -22.90
C LEU A 207 -16.83 0.38 -23.77
N LEU A 208 -18.01 0.45 -23.17
CA LEU A 208 -19.30 0.45 -23.90
C LEU A 208 -19.69 1.84 -24.42
N ALA A 209 -19.40 2.90 -23.65
CA ALA A 209 -19.88 4.24 -23.92
C ALA A 209 -18.83 5.17 -24.54
N LEU A 210 -17.55 5.07 -24.15
CA LEU A 210 -16.49 5.95 -24.61
C LEU A 210 -15.68 5.36 -25.78
N ALA A 211 -15.31 4.08 -25.72
CA ALA A 211 -14.48 3.46 -26.74
C ALA A 211 -15.09 3.57 -28.17
N PRO A 212 -16.41 3.40 -28.40
CA PRO A 212 -17.01 3.56 -29.73
C PRO A 212 -16.91 4.99 -30.29
N LEU A 213 -16.66 5.99 -29.43
CA LEU A 213 -16.51 7.40 -29.87
C LEU A 213 -15.09 7.71 -30.35
N LEU A 214 -14.13 6.81 -30.06
CA LEU A 214 -12.72 6.99 -30.39
C LEU A 214 -12.41 6.37 -31.76
N THR A 215 -12.26 7.22 -32.77
CA THR A 215 -11.79 6.80 -34.11
C THR A 215 -10.29 7.06 -34.20
N LEU A 216 -9.48 6.01 -34.05
CA LEU A 216 -8.03 6.13 -34.10
C LEU A 216 -7.51 5.76 -35.50
N PRO A 217 -6.57 6.55 -36.07
CA PRO A 217 -6.01 6.31 -37.41
C PRO A 217 -4.92 5.24 -37.39
N LEU A 218 -5.18 4.11 -36.69
CA LEU A 218 -4.22 3.01 -36.56
C LEU A 218 -4.56 1.88 -37.52
N ARG A 219 -3.52 1.24 -38.06
CA ARG A 219 -3.61 0.05 -38.88
C ARG A 219 -2.74 -1.06 -38.26
N PRO A 220 -3.19 -2.33 -38.28
CA PRO A 220 -4.48 -2.83 -38.79
C PRO A 220 -5.68 -2.39 -37.91
N ARG A 221 -6.91 -2.53 -38.40
CA ARG A 221 -8.14 -2.09 -37.70
C ARG A 221 -8.32 -2.68 -36.31
N TRP A 222 -7.91 -3.95 -36.11
CA TRP A 222 -7.99 -4.58 -34.78
C TRP A 222 -7.17 -3.81 -33.72
N LEU A 223 -6.02 -3.24 -34.12
CA LEU A 223 -5.18 -2.43 -33.23
C LEU A 223 -5.86 -1.11 -32.86
N ALA A 224 -6.57 -0.49 -33.81
CA ALA A 224 -7.38 0.71 -33.53
C ALA A 224 -8.51 0.40 -32.51
N HIS A 225 -9.19 -0.72 -32.69
CA HIS A 225 -10.24 -1.15 -31.74
C HIS A 225 -9.67 -1.46 -30.36
N LEU A 226 -8.53 -2.15 -30.28
CA LEU A 226 -7.86 -2.46 -29.03
C LEU A 226 -7.41 -1.17 -28.31
N ALA A 227 -6.82 -0.23 -29.05
CA ALA A 227 -6.40 1.06 -28.52
C ALA A 227 -7.60 1.89 -28.03
N ALA A 228 -8.68 1.94 -28.79
CA ALA A 228 -9.90 2.65 -28.40
C ALA A 228 -10.54 2.02 -27.14
N ALA A 229 -10.61 0.69 -27.06
CA ALA A 229 -11.09 -0.04 -25.89
C ALA A 229 -10.24 0.25 -24.65
N THR A 230 -8.91 0.20 -24.80
CA THR A 230 -7.96 0.49 -23.72
C THR A 230 -8.11 1.92 -23.22
N LEU A 231 -8.14 2.91 -24.13
CA LEU A 231 -8.31 4.33 -23.77
C LEU A 231 -9.67 4.58 -23.12
N GLY A 232 -10.75 4.05 -23.68
CA GLY A 232 -12.11 4.24 -23.14
C GLY A 232 -12.20 3.72 -21.70
N ALA A 233 -11.66 2.54 -21.43
CA ALA A 233 -11.63 1.97 -20.09
C ALA A 233 -10.71 2.78 -19.14
N GLN A 234 -9.51 3.16 -19.58
CA GLN A 234 -8.55 3.92 -18.76
C GLN A 234 -9.08 5.30 -18.39
N VAL A 235 -9.66 6.03 -19.34
CA VAL A 235 -10.26 7.36 -19.09
C VAL A 235 -11.40 7.26 -18.08
N ALA A 236 -12.23 6.21 -18.18
CA ALA A 236 -13.34 6.02 -17.26
C ALA A 236 -12.91 5.69 -15.82
N VAL A 237 -11.79 5.03 -15.62
CA VAL A 237 -11.30 4.70 -14.27
C VAL A 237 -10.35 5.75 -13.68
N LEU A 238 -9.84 6.66 -14.50
CA LEU A 238 -8.82 7.64 -14.12
C LEU A 238 -9.21 8.49 -12.90
N PRO A 239 -10.44 9.07 -12.79
CA PRO A 239 -10.82 9.86 -11.62
C PRO A 239 -10.81 9.04 -10.31
N LEU A 240 -11.21 7.77 -10.37
CA LEU A 240 -11.18 6.87 -9.20
C LEU A 240 -9.75 6.50 -8.81
N LEU A 241 -8.89 6.21 -9.79
CA LEU A 241 -7.49 5.89 -9.54
C LEU A 241 -6.76 7.10 -8.93
N ALA A 242 -6.98 8.29 -9.49
CA ALA A 242 -6.42 9.53 -8.99
C ALA A 242 -6.85 9.82 -7.53
N ALA A 243 -8.15 9.65 -7.23
CA ALA A 243 -8.67 9.89 -5.89
C ALA A 243 -8.23 8.82 -4.86
N ALA A 244 -8.13 7.55 -5.30
CA ALA A 244 -7.84 6.44 -4.40
C ALA A 244 -6.34 6.21 -4.17
N PHE A 245 -5.52 6.36 -5.21
CA PHE A 245 -4.10 6.01 -5.18
C PHE A 245 -3.16 7.21 -5.32
N GLN A 246 -3.69 8.37 -5.77
CA GLN A 246 -2.90 9.60 -6.01
C GLN A 246 -1.76 9.43 -7.00
N TRP A 247 -1.80 8.41 -7.84
CA TRP A 247 -0.88 8.21 -8.94
C TRP A 247 -1.54 7.47 -10.11
N VAL A 248 -1.00 7.64 -11.30
CA VAL A 248 -1.43 6.98 -12.52
C VAL A 248 -0.23 6.52 -13.32
N SER A 249 -0.39 5.45 -14.10
CA SER A 249 0.64 4.95 -15.00
C SER A 249 0.34 5.40 -16.43
N LEU A 250 1.18 6.25 -17.01
CA LEU A 250 1.12 6.55 -18.44
C LEU A 250 1.65 5.37 -19.28
N ALA A 251 2.53 4.56 -18.71
CA ALA A 251 3.03 3.35 -19.35
C ALA A 251 1.92 2.28 -19.52
N ALA A 252 0.80 2.42 -18.81
CA ALA A 252 -0.31 1.47 -18.89
C ALA A 252 -0.90 1.35 -20.31
N PHE A 253 -0.96 2.45 -21.06
CA PHE A 253 -1.52 2.40 -22.41
C PHE A 253 -0.67 1.53 -23.37
N PRO A 254 0.61 1.81 -23.61
CA PRO A 254 1.44 0.97 -24.47
C PRO A 254 1.64 -0.44 -23.91
N ALA A 255 1.73 -0.62 -22.60
CA ALA A 255 1.84 -1.94 -21.99
C ALA A 255 0.62 -2.82 -22.29
N ASN A 256 -0.59 -2.27 -22.18
CA ASN A 256 -1.81 -2.99 -22.51
C ASN A 256 -1.90 -3.33 -24.00
N LEU A 257 -1.45 -2.44 -24.87
CA LEU A 257 -1.47 -2.68 -26.31
C LEU A 257 -0.64 -3.89 -26.72
N LEU A 258 0.46 -4.18 -26.00
CA LEU A 258 1.33 -5.33 -26.26
C LEU A 258 0.92 -6.58 -25.49
N VAL A 259 0.53 -6.42 -24.23
CA VAL A 259 0.26 -7.57 -23.34
C VAL A 259 -1.14 -8.16 -23.55
N LEU A 260 -2.17 -7.33 -23.79
CA LEU A 260 -3.54 -7.84 -23.92
C LEU A 260 -3.72 -8.82 -25.10
N PRO A 261 -3.15 -8.60 -26.30
CA PRO A 261 -3.22 -9.61 -27.37
C PRO A 261 -2.63 -10.95 -26.97
N MET A 262 -1.48 -10.93 -26.26
CA MET A 262 -0.84 -12.16 -25.78
C MET A 262 -1.73 -12.88 -24.76
N VAL A 263 -2.29 -12.15 -23.81
CA VAL A 263 -3.20 -12.71 -22.79
C VAL A 263 -4.47 -13.25 -23.41
N THR A 264 -4.98 -12.62 -24.49
CA THR A 264 -6.15 -13.09 -25.23
C THR A 264 -5.93 -14.47 -25.87
N VAL A 265 -4.70 -14.83 -26.21
CA VAL A 265 -4.35 -16.17 -26.70
C VAL A 265 -3.99 -17.11 -25.53
N LEU A 266 -3.22 -16.60 -24.57
CA LEU A 266 -2.68 -17.38 -23.45
C LEU A 266 -3.77 -17.92 -22.52
N VAL A 267 -4.81 -17.12 -22.27
CA VAL A 267 -5.91 -17.53 -21.37
C VAL A 267 -6.75 -18.66 -21.95
N PRO A 268 -7.24 -18.63 -23.21
CA PRO A 268 -7.96 -19.76 -23.78
C PRO A 268 -7.12 -21.03 -23.85
N ALA A 269 -5.85 -20.91 -24.28
CA ALA A 269 -4.94 -22.05 -24.32
C ALA A 269 -4.70 -22.64 -22.92
N GLY A 270 -4.54 -21.78 -21.92
CA GLY A 270 -4.42 -22.19 -20.53
C GLY A 270 -5.67 -22.88 -20.00
N PHE A 271 -6.88 -22.41 -20.35
CA PHE A 271 -8.11 -23.12 -20.00
C PHE A 271 -8.21 -24.48 -20.68
N ALA A 272 -7.85 -24.61 -21.95
CA ALA A 272 -7.76 -25.90 -22.60
C ALA A 272 -6.79 -26.84 -21.88
N LEU A 273 -5.63 -26.32 -21.47
CA LEU A 273 -4.66 -27.05 -20.66
C LEU A 273 -5.25 -27.46 -19.30
N THR A 274 -6.03 -26.59 -18.63
CA THR A 274 -6.64 -26.92 -17.33
C THR A 274 -7.67 -28.04 -17.45
N VAL A 275 -8.48 -28.04 -18.52
CA VAL A 275 -9.42 -29.14 -18.81
C VAL A 275 -8.63 -30.44 -19.06
N LEU A 276 -7.57 -30.36 -19.87
CA LEU A 276 -6.70 -31.48 -20.15
C LEU A 276 -6.03 -32.03 -18.88
N ALA A 277 -5.59 -31.15 -17.97
CA ALA A 277 -5.01 -31.55 -16.69
C ALA A 277 -5.99 -32.32 -15.79
N GLY A 278 -7.26 -31.99 -15.88
CA GLY A 278 -8.34 -32.72 -15.19
C GLY A 278 -8.61 -34.13 -15.79
N LEU A 279 -8.46 -34.27 -17.08
CA LEU A 279 -8.77 -35.50 -17.82
C LEU A 279 -7.55 -36.43 -18.02
N LEU A 280 -6.42 -35.85 -18.41
CA LEU A 280 -5.18 -36.52 -18.78
C LEU A 280 -3.96 -35.83 -18.16
N PRO A 281 -3.73 -35.96 -16.83
CA PRO A 281 -2.66 -35.26 -16.13
C PRO A 281 -1.25 -35.43 -16.74
N PRO A 282 -0.82 -36.61 -17.21
CA PRO A 282 0.51 -36.78 -17.81
C PRO A 282 0.71 -35.93 -19.08
N LEU A 283 -0.33 -35.83 -19.93
CA LEU A 283 -0.29 -35.04 -21.15
C LEU A 283 -0.27 -33.55 -20.85
N ALA A 284 -1.04 -33.12 -19.83
CA ALA A 284 -1.00 -31.73 -19.37
C ALA A 284 0.40 -31.35 -18.83
N ALA A 285 1.04 -32.23 -18.06
CA ALA A 285 2.40 -31.99 -17.55
C ALA A 285 3.43 -31.85 -18.69
N LEU A 286 3.27 -32.59 -19.79
CA LEU A 286 4.12 -32.47 -20.98
C LEU A 286 3.92 -31.11 -21.69
N LEU A 287 2.71 -30.56 -21.70
CA LEU A 287 2.37 -29.30 -22.40
C LEU A 287 2.62 -28.05 -21.58
N VAL A 288 2.66 -28.16 -20.25
CA VAL A 288 2.89 -26.97 -19.34
C VAL A 288 4.14 -26.18 -19.70
N PRO A 289 5.31 -26.79 -20.03
CA PRO A 289 6.51 -26.05 -20.41
C PRO A 289 6.35 -25.15 -21.63
N ALA A 290 5.42 -25.45 -22.54
CA ALA A 290 5.14 -24.59 -23.70
C ALA A 290 4.57 -23.20 -23.33
N PHE A 291 4.04 -23.05 -22.12
CA PHE A 291 3.56 -21.78 -21.61
C PHE A 291 4.68 -20.88 -21.04
N LEU A 292 5.87 -21.44 -20.81
CA LEU A 292 6.99 -20.67 -20.25
C LEU A 292 7.40 -19.49 -21.12
N PRO A 293 7.66 -19.60 -22.44
CA PRO A 293 8.09 -18.45 -23.24
C PRO A 293 7.09 -17.29 -23.27
N PRO A 294 5.78 -17.51 -23.53
CA PRO A 294 4.82 -16.40 -23.54
C PRO A 294 4.62 -15.78 -22.16
N VAL A 295 4.61 -16.55 -21.07
CA VAL A 295 4.51 -16.00 -19.72
C VAL A 295 5.78 -15.24 -19.33
N TRP A 296 6.95 -15.77 -19.70
CA TRP A 296 8.24 -15.10 -19.55
C TRP A 296 8.20 -13.72 -20.24
N LEU A 297 7.71 -13.67 -21.48
CA LEU A 297 7.60 -12.40 -22.22
C LEU A 297 6.64 -11.42 -21.52
N VAL A 298 5.48 -11.86 -21.05
CA VAL A 298 4.53 -11.01 -20.30
C VAL A 298 5.17 -10.41 -19.04
N VAL A 299 5.90 -11.22 -18.25
CA VAL A 299 6.61 -10.76 -17.05
C VAL A 299 7.70 -9.73 -17.40
N HIS A 300 8.48 -9.98 -18.47
CA HIS A 300 9.54 -9.08 -18.87
C HIS A 300 9.01 -7.78 -19.47
N LEU A 301 7.91 -7.80 -20.21
CA LEU A 301 7.22 -6.59 -20.67
C LEU A 301 6.68 -5.80 -19.47
N ALA A 302 6.08 -6.45 -18.48
CA ALA A 302 5.64 -5.78 -17.26
C ALA A 302 6.81 -5.08 -16.55
N ARG A 303 7.96 -5.76 -16.39
CA ARG A 303 9.18 -5.19 -15.80
C ARG A 303 9.76 -4.05 -16.64
N PHE A 304 9.74 -4.17 -17.95
CA PHE A 304 10.20 -3.13 -18.88
C PHE A 304 9.35 -1.86 -18.72
N PHE A 305 8.04 -1.98 -18.82
CA PHE A 305 7.13 -0.84 -18.67
C PHE A 305 7.10 -0.26 -17.25
N ALA A 306 7.32 -1.08 -16.22
CA ALA A 306 7.46 -0.60 -14.85
C ALA A 306 8.66 0.33 -14.63
N ARG A 307 9.72 0.22 -15.47
CA ARG A 307 10.91 1.06 -15.44
C ARG A 307 10.82 2.25 -16.41
N ALA A 308 9.81 2.28 -17.28
CA ALA A 308 9.67 3.34 -18.26
C ALA A 308 9.34 4.68 -17.58
N PRO A 309 9.82 5.82 -18.14
CA PRO A 309 9.39 7.14 -17.70
C PRO A 309 7.84 7.24 -17.72
N GLY A 310 7.25 7.78 -16.66
CA GLY A 310 5.79 7.90 -16.54
C GLY A 310 5.08 6.61 -16.09
N SER A 311 5.79 5.55 -15.71
CA SER A 311 5.17 4.38 -15.06
C SER A 311 4.52 4.71 -13.73
N GLU A 312 4.94 5.79 -13.10
CA GLU A 312 4.38 6.33 -11.86
C GLU A 312 4.32 7.86 -11.94
N VAL A 313 3.18 8.39 -12.32
CA VAL A 313 2.93 9.84 -12.29
C VAL A 313 2.07 10.16 -11.07
N TRP A 314 2.69 10.80 -10.11
CA TRP A 314 2.02 11.17 -8.86
C TRP A 314 1.20 12.44 -9.04
N LEU A 315 -0.05 12.36 -8.59
CA LEU A 315 -1.02 13.45 -8.62
C LEU A 315 -1.15 14.07 -7.22
N PRO A 316 -1.48 15.36 -7.12
CA PRO A 316 -1.89 15.94 -5.85
C PRO A 316 -3.15 15.24 -5.33
N PRO A 317 -3.43 15.32 -4.02
CA PRO A 317 -4.67 14.79 -3.45
C PRO A 317 -5.89 15.35 -4.19
N VAL A 318 -6.71 14.45 -4.74
CA VAL A 318 -7.92 14.80 -5.48
C VAL A 318 -9.09 14.87 -4.51
N ALA A 319 -9.73 16.03 -4.40
CA ALA A 319 -10.92 16.19 -3.59
C ALA A 319 -12.12 15.45 -4.22
N TRP A 320 -13.06 14.98 -3.39
CA TRP A 320 -14.22 14.21 -3.85
C TRP A 320 -15.06 14.96 -4.89
N TRP A 321 -15.19 16.29 -4.78
CA TRP A 321 -15.93 17.12 -5.72
C TRP A 321 -15.25 17.21 -7.09
N GLN A 322 -13.90 17.16 -7.15
CA GLN A 322 -13.13 17.13 -8.40
C GLN A 322 -13.39 15.82 -9.16
N ALA A 323 -13.36 14.69 -8.43
CA ALA A 323 -13.70 13.40 -9.01
C ALA A 323 -15.18 13.35 -9.47
N ALA A 324 -16.11 13.91 -8.70
CA ALA A 324 -17.52 14.01 -9.07
C ALA A 324 -17.71 14.87 -10.33
N LEU A 325 -17.03 16.01 -10.42
CA LEU A 325 -17.06 16.88 -11.60
C LEU A 325 -16.51 16.15 -12.84
N ALA A 326 -15.39 15.44 -12.70
CA ALA A 326 -14.82 14.64 -13.78
C ALA A 326 -15.82 13.58 -14.28
N TYR A 327 -16.52 12.90 -13.37
CA TYR A 327 -17.56 11.95 -13.76
C TYR A 327 -18.79 12.63 -14.40
N ALA A 328 -19.22 13.79 -13.92
CA ALA A 328 -20.31 14.54 -14.55
C ALA A 328 -19.99 14.86 -16.02
N VAL A 329 -18.74 15.30 -16.27
CA VAL A 329 -18.26 15.56 -17.64
C VAL A 329 -18.20 14.26 -18.45
N LEU A 330 -17.60 13.18 -17.93
CA LEU A 330 -17.47 11.91 -18.64
C LEU A 330 -18.83 11.32 -19.01
N LEU A 331 -19.81 11.39 -18.11
CA LEU A 331 -21.17 10.91 -18.36
C LEU A 331 -21.91 11.74 -19.40
N ALA A 332 -21.63 13.04 -19.53
CA ALA A 332 -22.20 13.91 -20.55
C ALA A 332 -21.61 13.68 -21.94
N VAL A 333 -20.36 13.16 -22.05
CA VAL A 333 -19.64 12.98 -23.33
C VAL A 333 -20.47 12.22 -24.39
N PRO A 334 -21.08 11.05 -24.12
CA PRO A 334 -21.83 10.33 -25.14
C PRO A 334 -23.06 11.09 -25.66
N ALA A 335 -23.73 11.86 -24.79
CA ALA A 335 -24.89 12.68 -25.17
C ALA A 335 -24.46 13.89 -26.03
N LEU A 336 -23.44 14.61 -25.58
CA LEU A 336 -22.92 15.79 -26.25
C LEU A 336 -22.19 15.46 -27.56
N HIS A 337 -21.62 14.27 -27.69
CA HIS A 337 -20.98 13.82 -28.92
C HIS A 337 -21.99 13.72 -30.10
N ARG A 338 -23.25 13.48 -29.81
CA ARG A 338 -24.34 13.49 -30.82
C ARG A 338 -24.60 14.90 -31.32
N ALA A 339 -24.37 15.93 -30.56
CA ALA A 339 -24.46 17.33 -30.92
C ALA A 339 -23.14 17.83 -31.53
N ARG A 340 -22.99 17.68 -32.85
CA ARG A 340 -21.74 18.00 -33.59
C ARG A 340 -21.05 19.33 -33.21
N PRO A 341 -21.77 20.47 -33.00
CA PRO A 341 -21.15 21.76 -32.69
C PRO A 341 -20.49 21.80 -31.29
N LEU A 342 -20.87 20.88 -30.38
CA LEU A 342 -20.39 20.87 -29.00
C LEU A 342 -19.14 20.00 -28.80
N ARG A 343 -18.69 19.25 -29.80
CA ARG A 343 -17.51 18.35 -29.70
C ARG A 343 -16.23 19.03 -29.16
N PRO A 344 -15.82 20.22 -29.67
CA PRO A 344 -14.64 20.88 -29.15
C PRO A 344 -14.82 21.35 -27.69
N ILE A 345 -16.02 21.78 -27.31
CA ILE A 345 -16.36 22.21 -25.95
C ILE A 345 -16.23 21.03 -24.98
N VAL A 346 -16.72 19.85 -25.38
CA VAL A 346 -16.65 18.61 -24.60
C VAL A 346 -15.20 18.15 -24.42
N ALA A 347 -14.38 18.23 -25.48
CA ALA A 347 -12.96 17.89 -25.41
C ALA A 347 -12.20 18.85 -24.46
N VAL A 348 -12.47 20.16 -24.57
CA VAL A 348 -11.87 21.17 -23.70
C VAL A 348 -12.36 21.02 -22.24
N ALA A 349 -13.66 20.81 -22.03
CA ALA A 349 -14.22 20.60 -20.68
C ALA A 349 -13.69 19.32 -20.04
N GLY A 350 -13.54 18.24 -20.81
CA GLY A 350 -12.92 16.98 -20.35
C GLY A 350 -11.46 17.15 -19.98
N ALA A 351 -10.70 17.82 -20.82
CA ALA A 351 -9.30 18.16 -20.53
C ALA A 351 -9.18 19.10 -19.31
N ALA A 352 -10.06 20.11 -19.21
CA ALA A 352 -10.10 21.01 -18.07
C ALA A 352 -10.48 20.29 -16.76
N ALA A 353 -11.42 19.36 -16.78
CA ALA A 353 -11.78 18.55 -15.60
C ALA A 353 -10.64 17.64 -15.15
N LEU A 354 -9.89 17.06 -16.10
CA LEU A 354 -8.67 16.28 -15.82
C LEU A 354 -7.54 17.17 -15.29
N LEU A 355 -7.39 18.38 -15.83
CA LEU A 355 -6.38 19.36 -15.39
C LEU A 355 -6.75 19.96 -14.03
N LEU A 356 -8.02 20.28 -13.78
CA LEU A 356 -8.49 20.78 -12.48
C LEU A 356 -8.29 19.74 -11.38
N GLY A 357 -8.41 18.44 -11.71
CA GLY A 357 -8.04 17.35 -10.83
C GLY A 357 -6.53 17.32 -10.50
N ALA A 358 -5.69 17.89 -11.36
CA ALA A 358 -4.25 17.97 -11.19
C ALA A 358 -3.78 19.28 -10.52
N VAL A 359 -4.66 20.29 -10.38
CA VAL A 359 -4.29 21.56 -9.72
C VAL A 359 -4.31 21.36 -8.21
N PRO A 360 -3.18 21.56 -7.52
CA PRO A 360 -3.18 21.56 -6.05
C PRO A 360 -4.13 22.65 -5.55
N VAL A 361 -5.08 22.27 -4.70
CA VAL A 361 -5.84 23.27 -3.95
C VAL A 361 -4.86 23.92 -2.98
N PRO A 362 -4.54 25.22 -3.10
CA PRO A 362 -3.64 25.87 -2.16
C PRO A 362 -4.22 25.71 -0.75
N ALA A 363 -3.42 25.23 0.18
CA ALA A 363 -3.78 25.29 1.58
C ALA A 363 -3.85 26.76 1.97
N ALA A 364 -5.05 27.32 2.00
CA ALA A 364 -5.27 28.70 2.47
C ALA A 364 -5.04 28.70 3.98
N GLY A 365 -3.92 29.26 4.42
CA GLY A 365 -3.57 29.39 5.83
C GLY A 365 -2.18 29.99 6.00
N PRO A 366 -1.87 30.54 7.18
CA PRO A 366 -0.53 30.99 7.48
C PRO A 366 0.47 29.83 7.34
N PRO A 367 1.72 30.12 7.00
CA PRO A 367 2.76 29.12 6.89
C PRO A 367 2.86 28.34 8.20
N THR A 368 2.70 27.03 8.13
CA THR A 368 2.71 26.14 9.31
C THR A 368 3.80 25.11 9.22
N MET A 369 4.47 24.86 10.33
CA MET A 369 5.35 23.70 10.48
C MET A 369 4.51 22.47 10.81
N LEU A 370 4.84 21.32 10.19
CA LEU A 370 4.28 20.01 10.48
C LEU A 370 5.38 19.09 11.01
N LEU A 371 5.14 18.50 12.17
CA LEU A 371 5.86 17.34 12.68
C LEU A 371 4.87 16.17 12.71
N ALA A 372 5.14 15.11 11.94
CA ALA A 372 4.26 13.95 11.87
C ALA A 372 5.03 12.68 12.25
N VAL A 373 4.66 12.06 13.37
CA VAL A 373 5.16 10.75 13.79
C VAL A 373 4.24 9.70 13.19
N LEU A 374 4.75 8.91 12.25
CA LEU A 374 3.96 7.93 11.50
C LEU A 374 3.79 6.62 12.29
N ASP A 375 2.66 5.94 12.08
CA ASP A 375 2.44 4.59 12.60
C ASP A 375 3.12 3.58 11.67
N VAL A 376 4.35 3.27 11.94
CA VAL A 376 5.12 2.27 11.18
C VAL A 376 5.07 0.87 11.79
N GLY A 377 4.36 0.69 12.90
CA GLY A 377 4.44 -0.44 13.80
C GLY A 377 5.53 -0.19 14.83
N GLN A 378 6.42 -1.14 15.05
CA GLN A 378 7.59 -0.91 15.89
C GLN A 378 8.60 -0.08 15.10
N GLY A 379 9.25 0.91 15.74
CA GLY A 379 10.26 1.76 15.13
C GLY A 379 9.80 3.20 14.89
N ASP A 380 10.63 3.99 14.25
CA ASP A 380 10.42 5.42 13.99
C ASP A 380 10.34 5.75 12.50
N ALA A 381 9.42 6.64 12.16
CA ALA A 381 9.44 7.41 10.92
C ALA A 381 8.76 8.77 11.18
N ILE A 382 9.54 9.84 11.14
CA ILE A 382 9.07 11.17 11.53
C ILE A 382 9.29 12.15 10.38
N LEU A 383 8.21 12.73 9.87
CA LEU A 383 8.27 13.80 8.87
C LEU A 383 8.33 15.16 9.57
N LEU A 384 9.34 15.94 9.23
CA LEU A 384 9.43 17.37 9.51
C LEU A 384 9.18 18.12 8.21
N ARG A 385 8.15 18.97 8.17
CA ARG A 385 7.88 19.83 7.02
C ARG A 385 7.77 21.28 7.48
N GLY A 386 8.72 22.07 7.05
CA GLY A 386 8.77 23.49 7.38
C GLY A 386 7.74 24.33 6.62
N PRO A 387 7.51 25.57 7.04
CA PRO A 387 6.52 26.48 6.43
C PRO A 387 6.79 26.74 4.95
N GLY A 388 8.05 26.78 4.53
CA GLY A 388 8.48 26.91 3.14
C GLY A 388 8.37 25.62 2.30
N GLY A 389 7.79 24.53 2.87
CA GLY A 389 7.58 23.27 2.18
C GLY A 389 8.80 22.33 2.13
N ARG A 390 9.96 22.71 2.67
CA ARG A 390 11.11 21.83 2.84
C ARG A 390 10.75 20.67 3.75
N SER A 391 11.16 19.46 3.36
CA SER A 391 10.75 18.22 4.01
C SER A 391 11.97 17.39 4.39
N VAL A 392 12.03 17.00 5.66
CA VAL A 392 13.05 16.11 6.24
C VAL A 392 12.35 14.89 6.79
N LEU A 393 12.83 13.70 6.44
CA LEU A 393 12.39 12.45 7.05
C LEU A 393 13.46 11.98 8.04
N VAL A 394 13.05 11.70 9.26
CA VAL A 394 13.88 11.08 10.29
C VAL A 394 13.41 9.65 10.44
N ASP A 395 14.29 8.70 10.11
CA ASP A 395 14.07 7.26 10.06
C ASP A 395 12.98 6.81 9.06
N GLY A 396 12.89 5.52 8.83
CA GLY A 396 11.98 4.92 7.85
C GLY A 396 11.08 3.83 8.39
N GLY A 397 11.17 3.54 9.69
CA GLY A 397 10.54 2.36 10.26
C GLY A 397 11.15 1.06 9.71
N GLY A 398 10.61 -0.04 10.13
CA GLY A 398 11.02 -1.35 9.66
C GLY A 398 10.33 -2.45 10.45
N GLU A 399 10.52 -3.69 10.06
CA GLU A 399 10.04 -4.84 10.80
C GLU A 399 11.25 -5.59 11.34
N VAL A 400 11.34 -5.75 12.65
CA VAL A 400 12.41 -6.51 13.28
C VAL A 400 12.21 -7.99 12.94
N GLU A 401 13.09 -8.56 12.11
CA GLU A 401 13.13 -10.00 11.86
C GLU A 401 13.72 -10.69 13.10
N TYR A 402 12.85 -11.32 13.88
CA TYR A 402 13.34 -12.34 14.81
C TYR A 402 13.78 -13.54 13.98
N GLY A 403 15.08 -13.83 14.00
CA GLY A 403 15.65 -14.96 13.30
C GLY A 403 14.94 -16.26 13.68
N ASP A 404 14.75 -17.14 12.70
CA ASP A 404 14.17 -18.48 12.87
C ASP A 404 14.87 -19.34 13.96
N ALA A 405 16.05 -18.92 14.41
CA ALA A 405 16.84 -19.58 15.46
C ALA A 405 16.17 -19.56 16.86
N GLN A 406 15.39 -18.52 17.20
CA GLN A 406 14.66 -18.49 18.48
C GLN A 406 13.26 -19.10 18.42
N ARG A 407 12.68 -19.29 17.23
CA ARG A 407 11.41 -20.00 17.06
C ARG A 407 11.54 -21.52 17.13
N GLY A 408 12.74 -22.04 16.99
CA GLY A 408 13.01 -23.49 16.96
C GLY A 408 13.36 -24.15 18.30
N ALA A 409 13.64 -23.38 19.36
CA ALA A 409 14.12 -23.95 20.63
C ALA A 409 13.04 -24.67 21.44
N ASP A 410 11.74 -24.35 21.23
CA ASP A 410 10.62 -24.92 21.99
C ASP A 410 9.67 -25.83 21.18
N ALA A 411 9.99 -26.17 19.93
CA ALA A 411 9.17 -27.04 19.11
C ALA A 411 9.63 -28.50 19.20
N PRO A 412 8.73 -29.48 19.45
CA PRO A 412 9.09 -30.89 19.47
C PRO A 412 9.58 -31.34 18.09
N PRO A 413 10.67 -32.13 18.01
CA PRO A 413 11.26 -32.58 16.78
C PRO A 413 10.27 -33.43 15.95
N GLY A 414 10.18 -33.16 14.64
CA GLY A 414 9.36 -33.92 13.68
C GLY A 414 7.98 -33.32 13.34
N LEU A 415 7.53 -32.26 14.01
CA LEU A 415 6.25 -31.59 13.67
C LEU A 415 6.43 -30.59 12.52
N MET A 416 7.58 -29.94 12.43
CA MET A 416 7.90 -28.97 11.36
C MET A 416 8.05 -29.64 9.99
N ASP A 417 8.65 -30.84 9.93
CA ASP A 417 8.79 -31.59 8.69
C ASP A 417 7.46 -32.05 8.09
N ARG A 418 6.46 -32.31 8.93
CA ARG A 418 5.11 -32.70 8.49
C ARG A 418 4.22 -31.52 8.12
N VAL A 419 4.47 -30.35 8.67
CA VAL A 419 3.78 -29.10 8.32
C VAL A 419 4.41 -28.49 7.05
N ALA A 420 5.74 -28.57 6.90
CA ALA A 420 6.46 -28.12 5.71
C ALA A 420 6.14 -28.98 4.47
N ALA A 421 5.93 -30.27 4.62
CA ALA A 421 5.60 -31.17 3.52
C ALA A 421 4.19 -30.99 2.93
N ASN A 422 3.28 -30.33 3.65
CA ASN A 422 1.89 -30.07 3.23
C ASN A 422 1.48 -28.59 3.22
N ALA A 423 2.34 -27.68 3.64
CA ALA A 423 2.14 -26.26 3.47
C ALA A 423 2.67 -25.86 2.08
N VAL A 424 1.78 -25.30 1.25
CA VAL A 424 2.24 -24.42 0.18
C VAL A 424 3.14 -23.39 0.88
N PRO A 425 4.42 -23.23 0.49
CA PRO A 425 5.28 -22.27 1.14
C PRO A 425 4.64 -20.90 0.96
N VAL A 426 4.01 -20.39 2.01
CA VAL A 426 3.75 -18.96 2.14
C VAL A 426 5.15 -18.40 2.37
N THR A 427 5.83 -18.07 1.28
CA THR A 427 6.95 -17.15 1.38
C THR A 427 6.37 -15.91 2.02
N ALA A 428 6.67 -15.70 3.28
CA ALA A 428 6.31 -14.49 3.99
C ALA A 428 6.84 -13.36 3.12
N SER A 429 5.95 -12.63 2.44
CA SER A 429 6.33 -11.43 1.73
C SER A 429 6.85 -10.52 2.83
N ARG A 430 8.15 -10.21 2.83
CA ARG A 430 8.72 -9.23 3.75
C ARG A 430 7.85 -8.00 3.68
N PHE A 431 7.23 -7.62 4.80
CA PHE A 431 6.36 -6.47 4.85
C PHE A 431 7.22 -5.22 4.77
N ASP A 432 7.38 -4.68 3.56
CA ASP A 432 8.13 -3.44 3.34
C ASP A 432 7.35 -2.25 3.93
N VAL A 433 7.73 -1.82 5.11
CA VAL A 433 7.14 -0.69 5.85
C VAL A 433 7.27 0.60 5.05
N GLY A 434 8.43 0.82 4.42
CA GLY A 434 8.68 2.00 3.58
C GLY A 434 7.63 2.13 2.47
N ARG A 435 7.40 1.06 1.72
CA ARG A 435 6.44 1.03 0.59
C ARG A 435 5.00 1.08 1.04
N ARG A 436 4.66 0.37 2.11
CA ARG A 436 3.26 0.16 2.50
C ARG A 436 2.71 1.21 3.46
N ARG A 437 3.59 1.89 4.22
CA ARG A 437 3.18 2.86 5.24
C ARG A 437 3.81 4.23 5.03
N VAL A 438 5.16 4.30 4.89
CA VAL A 438 5.86 5.59 4.87
C VAL A 438 5.61 6.36 3.58
N ILE A 439 5.84 5.76 2.41
CA ILE A 439 5.67 6.41 1.11
C ILE A 439 4.23 6.91 0.91
N PRO A 440 3.18 6.11 1.14
CA PRO A 440 1.80 6.59 1.02
C PRO A 440 1.48 7.76 1.96
N ALA A 441 1.94 7.71 3.21
CA ALA A 441 1.73 8.77 4.19
C ALA A 441 2.44 10.07 3.77
N LEU A 442 3.71 10.00 3.36
CA LEU A 442 4.47 11.13 2.87
C LEU A 442 3.79 11.78 1.65
N ARG A 443 3.33 10.95 0.71
CA ARG A 443 2.59 11.43 -0.47
C ARG A 443 1.28 12.10 -0.09
N HIS A 444 0.51 11.50 0.80
CA HIS A 444 -0.74 12.10 1.30
C HIS A 444 -0.49 13.44 2.01
N LEU A 445 0.62 13.55 2.72
CA LEU A 445 1.08 14.80 3.35
C LEU A 445 1.71 15.78 2.34
N GLY A 446 1.68 15.48 1.04
CA GLY A 446 2.13 16.38 -0.04
C GLY A 446 3.64 16.44 -0.26
N VAL A 447 4.39 15.46 0.26
CA VAL A 447 5.84 15.36 0.03
C VAL A 447 6.11 14.87 -1.39
N ARG A 448 6.88 15.63 -2.17
CA ARG A 448 7.31 15.28 -3.52
C ARG A 448 8.79 14.97 -3.61
N ARG A 449 9.59 15.58 -2.75
CA ARG A 449 11.02 15.36 -2.55
C ARG A 449 11.33 15.47 -1.07
N LEU A 450 12.43 14.88 -0.64
CA LEU A 450 12.99 15.04 0.68
C LEU A 450 14.26 15.89 0.57
N ASP A 451 14.32 17.01 1.27
CA ASP A 451 15.51 17.86 1.29
C ASP A 451 16.62 17.18 2.09
N ALA A 452 16.24 16.42 3.14
CA ALA A 452 17.14 15.54 3.85
C ALA A 452 16.43 14.27 4.33
N VAL A 453 17.20 13.19 4.47
CA VAL A 453 16.87 12.00 5.23
C VAL A 453 17.89 11.87 6.35
N VAL A 454 17.41 11.74 7.56
CA VAL A 454 18.25 11.51 8.75
C VAL A 454 17.98 10.09 9.24
N LEU A 455 19.00 9.27 9.30
CA LEU A 455 18.96 7.98 9.99
C LEU A 455 19.51 8.20 11.40
N THR A 456 18.70 7.94 12.43
CA THR A 456 19.15 8.09 13.81
C THR A 456 20.20 7.05 14.15
N HIS A 457 19.95 5.80 13.76
CA HIS A 457 20.86 4.67 13.90
C HIS A 457 20.42 3.50 13.02
N ALA A 458 21.26 2.47 12.85
CA ALA A 458 21.08 1.47 11.79
C ALA A 458 20.30 0.20 12.21
N HIS A 459 19.47 0.23 13.27
CA HIS A 459 18.57 -0.88 13.57
C HIS A 459 17.43 -0.99 12.57
N GLU A 460 16.94 -2.21 12.33
CA GLU A 460 15.95 -2.49 11.29
C GLU A 460 14.64 -1.71 11.47
N ASP A 461 14.19 -1.46 12.68
CA ASP A 461 12.99 -0.68 12.99
C ASP A 461 13.15 0.83 12.74
N HIS A 462 14.34 1.30 12.35
CA HIS A 462 14.65 2.65 11.90
C HIS A 462 15.07 2.70 10.43
N VAL A 463 15.94 1.78 9.99
CA VAL A 463 16.50 1.79 8.64
C VAL A 463 15.67 1.01 7.62
N GLY A 464 14.88 0.00 8.08
CA GLY A 464 14.27 -1.00 7.20
C GLY A 464 13.38 -0.45 6.09
N GLY A 465 12.69 0.66 6.31
CA GLY A 465 11.86 1.32 5.29
C GLY A 465 12.60 2.31 4.39
N LEU A 466 13.82 2.74 4.77
CA LEU A 466 14.57 3.76 4.02
C LEU A 466 15.01 3.32 2.62
N PRO A 467 15.37 2.05 2.33
CA PRO A 467 15.67 1.63 0.98
C PRO A 467 14.55 1.95 -0.02
N ALA A 468 13.29 1.67 0.38
CA ALA A 468 12.13 1.99 -0.44
C ALA A 468 11.94 3.50 -0.60
N VAL A 469 12.10 4.28 0.47
CA VAL A 469 11.97 5.74 0.46
C VAL A 469 13.03 6.37 -0.45
N LEU A 470 14.31 6.00 -0.29
CA LEU A 470 15.41 6.47 -1.13
C LEU A 470 15.25 6.06 -2.59
N ALA A 471 14.68 4.88 -2.85
CA ALA A 471 14.37 4.44 -4.21
C ALA A 471 13.23 5.26 -4.85
N HIS A 472 12.32 5.82 -4.04
CA HIS A 472 11.09 6.44 -4.49
C HIS A 472 11.15 7.97 -4.59
N PHE A 473 11.76 8.63 -3.61
CA PHE A 473 11.84 10.10 -3.56
C PHE A 473 13.19 10.59 -4.06
N PRO A 474 13.24 11.76 -4.74
CA PRO A 474 14.46 12.55 -4.84
C PRO A 474 14.87 13.01 -3.43
N VAL A 475 16.12 12.73 -3.05
CA VAL A 475 16.69 13.10 -1.74
C VAL A 475 17.87 14.03 -1.96
N GLY A 476 17.92 15.13 -1.21
CA GLY A 476 19.00 16.11 -1.30
C GLY A 476 20.25 15.68 -0.55
N VAL A 477 20.09 15.32 0.74
CA VAL A 477 21.19 14.89 1.61
C VAL A 477 20.75 13.74 2.51
N PHE A 478 21.65 12.80 2.76
CA PHE A 478 21.47 11.71 3.71
C PHE A 478 22.45 11.93 4.88
N LEU A 479 21.93 11.91 6.10
CA LEU A 479 22.70 12.04 7.33
C LEU A 479 22.54 10.78 8.17
N ASP A 480 23.65 10.29 8.73
CA ASP A 480 23.65 9.24 9.75
C ASP A 480 24.80 9.44 10.75
N PRO A 481 24.85 8.73 11.88
CA PRO A 481 25.91 8.89 12.86
C PRO A 481 27.27 8.32 12.42
N GLY A 482 27.33 7.60 11.28
CA GLY A 482 28.56 6.98 10.78
C GLY A 482 29.01 5.77 11.59
N VAL A 483 28.09 5.06 12.24
CA VAL A 483 28.37 3.79 12.93
C VAL A 483 28.19 2.66 11.91
N PRO A 484 29.23 1.88 11.59
CA PRO A 484 29.10 0.74 10.70
C PRO A 484 28.17 -0.32 11.30
N HIS A 485 27.24 -0.81 10.49
CA HIS A 485 26.27 -1.82 10.92
C HIS A 485 26.05 -2.87 9.81
N PRO A 486 25.99 -4.18 10.13
CA PRO A 486 25.89 -5.25 9.14
C PRO A 486 24.48 -5.47 8.56
N SER A 487 23.48 -4.69 9.00
CA SER A 487 22.11 -4.81 8.51
C SER A 487 22.05 -4.74 6.99
N PRO A 488 21.39 -5.70 6.32
CA PRO A 488 21.20 -5.65 4.87
C PRO A 488 20.47 -4.40 4.38
N SER A 489 19.53 -3.88 5.18
CA SER A 489 18.81 -2.65 4.87
C SER A 489 19.74 -1.43 4.91
N TYR A 490 20.65 -1.36 5.89
CA TYR A 490 21.62 -0.26 5.97
C TYR A 490 22.61 -0.30 4.81
N VAL A 491 23.17 -1.48 4.50
CA VAL A 491 24.04 -1.63 3.32
C VAL A 491 23.31 -1.18 2.05
N ARG A 492 22.05 -1.59 1.88
CA ARG A 492 21.27 -1.18 0.71
C ARG A 492 20.97 0.32 0.68
N VAL A 493 20.80 0.97 1.83
CA VAL A 493 20.68 2.44 1.93
C VAL A 493 21.94 3.10 1.41
N LEU A 494 23.13 2.68 1.87
CA LEU A 494 24.41 3.24 1.43
C LEU A 494 24.64 3.04 -0.07
N ASP A 495 24.30 1.87 -0.61
CA ASP A 495 24.32 1.61 -2.06
C ASP A 495 23.43 2.58 -2.83
N LEU A 496 22.20 2.81 -2.37
CA LEU A 496 21.27 3.74 -3.00
C LEU A 496 21.73 5.19 -2.92
N VAL A 497 22.28 5.60 -1.79
CA VAL A 497 22.91 6.93 -1.62
C VAL A 497 24.02 7.13 -2.67
N ARG A 498 24.88 6.12 -2.86
CA ARG A 498 25.94 6.12 -3.86
C ARG A 498 25.39 6.11 -5.30
N GLU A 499 24.50 5.15 -5.60
CA GLU A 499 23.89 4.97 -6.93
C GLU A 499 23.17 6.24 -7.42
N ARG A 500 22.47 6.91 -6.50
CA ARG A 500 21.67 8.10 -6.78
C ARG A 500 22.42 9.41 -6.60
N ARG A 501 23.71 9.34 -6.22
CA ARG A 501 24.57 10.49 -5.96
C ARG A 501 23.96 11.46 -4.93
N VAL A 502 23.32 10.91 -3.90
CA VAL A 502 22.82 11.69 -2.77
C VAL A 502 24.01 12.17 -1.94
N ALA A 503 24.01 13.43 -1.54
CA ALA A 503 25.06 13.94 -0.65
C ALA A 503 25.03 13.19 0.69
N TYR A 504 26.14 12.65 1.14
CA TYR A 504 26.28 11.96 2.41
C TYR A 504 26.99 12.85 3.43
N VAL A 505 26.42 12.95 4.62
CA VAL A 505 26.97 13.73 5.73
C VAL A 505 26.94 12.90 7.01
N THR A 506 28.07 12.74 7.67
CA THR A 506 28.09 12.15 9.01
C THR A 506 27.55 13.17 10.01
N ALA A 507 26.43 12.83 10.66
CA ALA A 507 25.76 13.70 11.60
C ALA A 507 26.62 13.96 12.84
N ARG A 508 26.83 15.22 13.19
CA ARG A 508 27.59 15.68 14.35
C ARG A 508 26.91 16.87 14.99
N ARG A 509 27.05 16.98 16.30
CA ARG A 509 26.53 18.13 17.08
C ARG A 509 26.87 19.45 16.41
N GLY A 510 25.87 20.32 16.30
CA GLY A 510 25.94 21.64 15.68
C GLY A 510 25.59 21.68 14.20
N HIS A 511 25.41 20.52 13.52
CA HIS A 511 24.86 20.51 12.16
C HIS A 511 23.42 21.01 12.19
N ARG A 512 23.03 21.82 11.20
CA ARG A 512 21.70 22.41 11.10
C ARG A 512 21.04 22.09 9.77
N LEU A 513 19.80 21.66 9.81
CA LEU A 513 18.91 21.45 8.68
C LEU A 513 17.90 22.59 8.63
N LEU A 514 17.99 23.43 7.61
CA LEU A 514 17.09 24.58 7.45
C LEU A 514 15.79 24.12 6.79
N LEU A 515 14.67 24.30 7.49
CA LEU A 515 13.33 23.94 7.06
C LEU A 515 12.58 25.10 6.38
N GLY A 516 13.18 26.32 6.36
CA GLY A 516 12.61 27.54 5.78
C GLY A 516 11.86 28.40 6.77
N GLU A 517 11.74 29.70 6.48
CA GLU A 517 11.00 30.69 7.28
C GLU A 517 11.31 30.65 8.80
N GLY A 518 12.60 30.53 9.13
CA GLY A 518 13.04 30.47 10.53
C GLY A 518 12.84 29.12 11.24
N ALA A 519 12.33 28.10 10.53
CA ALA A 519 12.27 26.75 11.04
C ALA A 519 13.59 26.01 10.77
N GLU A 520 14.10 25.32 11.77
CA GLU A 520 15.36 24.55 11.69
C GLU A 520 15.32 23.29 12.56
N ALA A 521 16.16 22.33 12.23
CA ALA A 521 16.48 21.17 13.08
C ALA A 521 17.99 21.12 13.31
N GLU A 522 18.41 21.15 14.54
CA GLU A 522 19.82 21.13 14.96
C GLU A 522 20.17 19.77 15.55
N VAL A 523 21.31 19.20 15.12
CA VAL A 523 21.85 17.98 15.69
C VAL A 523 22.48 18.30 17.04
N LEU A 524 21.95 17.73 18.11
CA LEU A 524 22.50 17.87 19.47
C LEU A 524 23.48 16.74 19.83
N TRP A 525 23.37 15.58 19.19
CA TRP A 525 24.16 14.38 19.42
C TRP A 525 24.29 13.55 18.13
N PRO A 526 25.37 12.82 17.88
CA PRO A 526 26.57 12.70 18.72
C PRO A 526 27.57 13.88 18.54
N PRO A 527 28.45 14.12 19.54
CA PRO A 527 29.54 15.08 19.36
C PRO A 527 30.62 14.53 18.42
N ALA A 528 31.48 15.39 17.92
CA ALA A 528 32.59 14.99 17.05
C ALA A 528 33.52 14.04 17.80
N GLY A 529 33.98 12.96 17.15
CA GLY A 529 34.87 11.98 17.71
C GLY A 529 34.24 10.95 18.66
N PHE A 530 32.92 11.07 18.95
CA PHE A 530 32.25 10.16 19.89
C PHE A 530 32.33 8.70 19.46
N VAL A 531 32.01 8.40 18.20
CA VAL A 531 32.01 7.04 17.66
C VAL A 531 33.41 6.44 17.67
N GLU A 532 34.40 7.21 17.29
CA GLU A 532 35.81 6.82 17.25
C GLU A 532 36.36 6.55 18.67
N GLN A 533 36.06 7.42 19.63
CA GLN A 533 36.47 7.30 21.03
C GLN A 533 35.83 6.07 21.69
N HIS A 534 34.54 5.84 21.48
CA HIS A 534 33.84 4.69 22.06
C HIS A 534 34.42 3.37 21.53
N ARG A 535 34.64 3.27 20.21
CA ARG A 535 35.25 2.07 19.60
C ARG A 535 36.65 1.82 20.09
N SER A 536 37.43 2.85 20.31
CA SER A 536 38.79 2.72 20.87
C SER A 536 38.76 2.26 22.32
N ALA A 537 37.78 2.70 23.10
CA ALA A 537 37.65 2.34 24.53
C ALA A 537 37.14 0.90 24.72
N THR A 538 36.25 0.42 23.86
CA THR A 538 35.68 -0.94 23.97
C THR A 538 36.51 -2.01 23.27
N GLY A 539 37.48 -1.62 22.43
CA GLY A 539 38.23 -2.57 21.59
C GLY A 539 37.36 -3.31 20.56
N ALA A 540 36.14 -2.84 20.33
CA ALA A 540 35.18 -3.47 19.44
C ALA A 540 35.71 -3.47 18.01
N GLY A 541 35.78 -4.65 17.39
CA GLY A 541 36.08 -4.83 15.98
C GLY A 541 35.00 -4.20 15.08
N PRO A 542 35.08 -4.37 13.75
CA PRO A 542 34.11 -3.81 12.80
C PRO A 542 32.73 -4.51 12.81
N GLY A 543 32.36 -5.18 13.92
CA GLY A 543 31.03 -5.78 14.10
C GLY A 543 30.02 -4.81 14.71
N ALA A 544 28.75 -5.21 14.73
CA ALA A 544 27.69 -4.47 15.39
C ALA A 544 27.93 -4.42 16.90
N ASP A 545 28.24 -3.23 17.41
CA ASP A 545 28.18 -2.91 18.82
C ASP A 545 26.79 -2.31 19.07
N GLU A 546 25.85 -3.13 19.59
CA GLU A 546 24.48 -2.71 19.84
C GLU A 546 24.40 -1.52 20.80
N ASP A 547 25.25 -1.51 21.82
CA ASP A 547 25.32 -0.42 22.81
C ASP A 547 25.76 0.88 22.13
N LEU A 548 26.78 0.83 21.28
CA LEU A 548 27.26 1.99 20.53
C LEU A 548 26.17 2.46 19.52
N THR A 549 25.45 1.53 18.90
CA THR A 549 24.44 1.85 17.88
C THR A 549 23.34 2.73 18.47
N ASN A 550 22.79 2.37 19.63
CA ASN A 550 21.82 3.18 20.35
C ASN A 550 22.43 4.46 20.93
N ALA A 551 23.59 4.35 21.58
CA ALA A 551 24.27 5.49 22.22
C ALA A 551 24.67 6.59 21.24
N ALA A 552 24.94 6.25 19.96
CA ALA A 552 25.27 7.19 18.90
C ALA A 552 24.02 7.70 18.12
N SER A 553 22.80 7.36 18.52
CA SER A 553 21.56 7.83 17.85
C SER A 553 21.55 9.34 17.66
N VAL A 554 21.24 9.79 16.46
CA VAL A 554 21.15 11.23 16.16
C VAL A 554 19.99 11.85 16.91
N VAL A 555 20.29 12.81 17.79
CA VAL A 555 19.30 13.60 18.53
C VAL A 555 19.11 14.95 17.85
N LEU A 556 17.86 15.29 17.53
CA LEU A 556 17.52 16.53 16.85
C LEU A 556 16.68 17.46 17.76
N GLN A 557 17.09 18.71 17.84
CA GLN A 557 16.26 19.81 18.35
C GLN A 557 15.60 20.55 17.19
N VAL A 558 14.29 20.48 17.11
CA VAL A 558 13.52 21.20 16.10
C VAL A 558 13.00 22.51 16.70
N ARG A 559 13.13 23.62 15.95
CA ARG A 559 12.69 24.95 16.37
C ARG A 559 11.92 25.66 15.27
N PHE A 560 10.82 26.29 15.62
CA PHE A 560 10.08 27.21 14.77
C PHE A 560 9.36 28.25 15.65
N ALA A 561 9.92 29.45 15.74
CA ALA A 561 9.49 30.47 16.68
C ALA A 561 9.38 29.93 18.12
N ALA A 562 8.19 29.93 18.74
CA ALA A 562 7.99 29.36 20.08
C ALA A 562 7.77 27.82 20.09
N PHE A 563 7.60 27.21 18.92
CA PHE A 563 7.50 25.75 18.81
C PHE A 563 8.88 25.11 18.94
N THR A 564 9.01 24.12 19.85
CA THR A 564 10.23 23.34 20.03
C THR A 564 9.89 21.86 20.17
N ALA A 565 10.68 20.99 19.55
CA ALA A 565 10.54 19.54 19.69
C ALA A 565 11.93 18.87 19.83
N LEU A 566 12.03 17.89 20.71
CA LEU A 566 13.21 17.06 20.87
C LEU A 566 12.92 15.66 20.30
N LEU A 567 13.68 15.24 19.29
CA LEU A 567 13.64 13.91 18.70
C LEU A 567 14.89 13.16 19.16
N THR A 568 14.69 12.09 19.91
CA THR A 568 15.74 11.46 20.71
C THR A 568 16.34 10.21 20.05
N GLY A 569 15.73 9.68 18.98
CA GLY A 569 16.08 8.33 18.51
C GLY A 569 15.93 7.32 19.66
N ASP A 570 16.88 6.42 19.77
CA ASP A 570 16.86 5.35 20.77
C ASP A 570 17.97 5.46 21.82
N ILE A 571 18.31 6.72 22.17
CA ILE A 571 19.25 6.96 23.27
C ILE A 571 18.72 6.39 24.58
N GLU A 572 19.67 6.00 25.44
CA GLU A 572 19.42 5.47 26.79
C GLU A 572 19.95 6.40 27.88
N ALA A 573 19.77 5.98 29.11
CA ALA A 573 20.05 6.81 30.31
C ALA A 573 21.40 7.51 30.29
N GLU A 574 22.48 6.84 29.87
CA GLU A 574 23.82 7.41 29.83
C GLU A 574 23.95 8.58 28.86
N THR A 575 23.38 8.40 27.65
CA THR A 575 23.38 9.46 26.64
C THR A 575 22.42 10.60 27.02
N GLU A 576 21.26 10.28 27.65
CA GLU A 576 20.37 11.30 28.21
C GLU A 576 21.09 12.16 29.26
N GLU A 577 21.84 11.55 30.18
CA GLU A 577 22.60 12.26 31.18
C GLU A 577 23.70 13.14 30.56
N ALA A 578 24.38 12.63 29.53
CA ALA A 578 25.36 13.42 28.79
C ALA A 578 24.74 14.65 28.13
N LEU A 579 23.58 14.50 27.52
CA LEU A 579 22.81 15.61 26.90
C LEU A 579 22.38 16.63 27.96
N VAL A 580 21.90 16.18 29.12
CA VAL A 580 21.50 17.09 30.22
C VAL A 580 22.72 17.89 30.70
N ARG A 581 23.89 17.25 30.86
CA ARG A 581 25.16 17.96 31.21
C ARG A 581 25.58 18.98 30.15
N LEU A 582 25.26 18.74 28.89
CA LEU A 582 25.52 19.65 27.77
C LEU A 582 24.56 20.86 27.69
N GLY A 583 23.57 20.96 28.60
CA GLY A 583 22.67 22.07 28.71
C GLY A 583 21.47 21.97 27.73
N LEU A 584 20.70 20.88 27.78
CA LEU A 584 19.47 20.75 27.01
C LEU A 584 18.51 21.94 27.24
N VAL A 585 17.96 22.43 26.14
CA VAL A 585 16.94 23.51 26.17
C VAL A 585 15.57 22.88 26.34
N PRO A 586 14.66 23.47 27.16
CA PRO A 586 13.30 23.00 27.28
C PRO A 586 12.59 22.85 25.92
N SER A 587 11.85 21.78 25.73
CA SER A 587 11.16 21.47 24.49
C SER A 587 9.70 21.14 24.74
N LEU A 588 8.81 21.80 24.00
CA LEU A 588 7.36 21.62 24.11
C LEU A 588 6.93 20.19 23.81
N VAL A 589 7.56 19.57 22.82
CA VAL A 589 7.27 18.19 22.34
C VAL A 589 8.49 17.31 22.58
N LEU A 590 8.26 16.13 23.13
CA LEU A 590 9.27 15.09 23.27
C LEU A 590 8.85 13.84 22.45
N LYS A 591 9.66 13.41 21.50
CA LYS A 591 9.59 12.03 21.02
C LYS A 591 10.28 11.19 22.10
N VAL A 592 9.54 10.28 22.69
CA VAL A 592 10.02 9.42 23.77
C VAL A 592 11.12 8.49 23.26
N ALA A 593 12.24 8.45 23.95
CA ALA A 593 13.39 7.68 23.53
C ALA A 593 13.13 6.17 23.57
N HIS A 594 13.74 5.45 22.63
CA HIS A 594 13.75 3.98 22.55
C HIS A 594 12.35 3.37 22.75
N HIS A 595 11.34 3.93 22.04
CA HIS A 595 9.93 3.50 22.04
C HIS A 595 9.28 3.38 23.44
N GLY A 596 9.88 4.05 24.45
CA GLY A 596 9.46 3.94 25.85
C GLY A 596 10.08 2.74 26.57
N SER A 597 11.30 2.34 26.22
CA SER A 597 12.09 1.36 26.97
C SER A 597 12.27 1.76 28.41
N ARG A 598 12.37 0.78 29.30
CA ARG A 598 12.64 0.98 30.73
C ARG A 598 13.94 1.74 30.98
N THR A 599 14.92 1.61 30.10
CA THR A 599 16.26 2.20 30.19
C THR A 599 16.30 3.66 29.72
N SER A 600 15.20 4.21 29.23
CA SER A 600 15.14 5.54 28.62
C SER A 600 14.16 6.49 29.33
N THR A 601 14.13 7.74 28.88
CA THR A 601 13.25 8.81 29.35
C THR A 601 13.33 8.99 30.87
N THR A 602 14.55 9.21 31.34
CA THR A 602 14.87 9.36 32.77
C THR A 602 14.19 10.57 33.40
N PRO A 603 14.03 10.59 34.74
CA PRO A 603 13.55 11.77 35.45
C PRO A 603 14.41 13.01 35.19
N GLY A 604 15.74 12.82 35.03
CA GLY A 604 16.70 13.89 34.71
C GLY A 604 16.39 14.54 33.37
N LEU A 605 16.17 13.71 32.32
CA LEU A 605 15.76 14.20 30.99
C LEU A 605 14.44 14.97 31.06
N LEU A 606 13.41 14.42 31.72
CA LEU A 606 12.10 15.07 31.83
C LEU A 606 12.17 16.40 32.56
N THR A 607 13.01 16.50 33.62
CA THR A 607 13.23 17.73 34.37
C THR A 607 13.93 18.81 33.51
N ALA A 608 14.86 18.41 32.66
CA ALA A 608 15.56 19.32 31.76
C ALA A 608 14.69 19.76 30.58
N VAL A 609 13.99 18.82 29.93
CA VAL A 609 13.18 19.07 28.72
C VAL A 609 11.83 19.73 29.04
N ARG A 610 11.19 19.40 30.15
CA ARG A 610 9.86 19.89 30.58
C ARG A 610 8.79 19.83 29.49
N PRO A 611 8.59 18.67 28.86
CA PRO A 611 7.68 18.58 27.73
C PRO A 611 6.23 18.78 28.21
N ARG A 612 5.39 19.33 27.33
CA ARG A 612 3.93 19.37 27.51
C ARG A 612 3.25 18.25 26.73
N VAL A 613 3.88 17.78 25.66
CA VAL A 613 3.40 16.70 24.79
C VAL A 613 4.52 15.68 24.64
N ALA A 614 4.20 14.41 24.84
CA ALA A 614 5.08 13.30 24.53
C ALA A 614 4.45 12.42 23.43
N VAL A 615 5.27 11.95 22.48
CA VAL A 615 4.85 11.00 21.47
C VAL A 615 5.70 9.74 21.59
N ILE A 616 5.04 8.61 21.80
CA ILE A 616 5.67 7.28 21.81
C ILE A 616 5.37 6.62 20.48
N SER A 617 6.40 6.43 19.67
CA SER A 617 6.31 5.63 18.44
C SER A 617 6.52 4.17 18.80
N VAL A 618 5.49 3.35 18.67
CA VAL A 618 5.52 1.97 19.14
C VAL A 618 4.50 1.11 18.42
N GLY A 619 4.83 -0.15 18.19
CA GLY A 619 3.93 -1.13 17.58
C GLY A 619 2.95 -1.75 18.55
N ALA A 620 1.72 -1.95 18.13
CA ALA A 620 0.77 -2.79 18.86
C ALA A 620 1.30 -4.23 18.91
N ASP A 621 1.19 -4.84 20.10
CA ASP A 621 1.64 -6.24 20.34
C ASP A 621 3.15 -6.46 20.05
N ASN A 622 4.01 -5.44 20.26
CA ASN A 622 5.44 -5.60 20.12
C ASN A 622 5.99 -6.58 21.18
N LEU A 623 7.03 -7.32 20.81
CA LEU A 623 7.61 -8.36 21.66
C LEU A 623 8.54 -7.80 22.75
N PHE A 624 8.89 -6.51 22.69
CA PHE A 624 9.78 -5.85 23.65
C PHE A 624 9.06 -5.41 24.94
N GLY A 625 7.72 -5.45 24.93
CA GLY A 625 6.91 -4.94 26.05
C GLY A 625 6.93 -3.41 26.16
N HIS A 626 7.22 -2.71 25.05
CA HIS A 626 7.20 -1.25 24.98
C HIS A 626 5.78 -0.72 24.71
N PRO A 627 5.42 0.47 25.22
CA PRO A 627 6.20 1.24 26.19
C PRO A 627 6.14 0.56 27.57
N HIS A 628 7.26 0.58 28.30
CA HIS A 628 7.30 0.01 29.64
C HIS A 628 6.38 0.83 30.59
N PRO A 629 5.61 0.17 31.46
CA PRO A 629 4.65 0.85 32.34
C PRO A 629 5.25 1.94 33.22
N SER A 630 6.53 1.80 33.62
CA SER A 630 7.23 2.82 34.42
C SER A 630 7.45 4.13 33.66
N VAL A 631 7.69 4.05 32.33
CA VAL A 631 7.87 5.25 31.49
C VAL A 631 6.55 5.96 31.32
N VAL A 632 5.48 5.20 31.07
CA VAL A 632 4.12 5.79 30.94
C VAL A 632 3.74 6.52 32.24
N ARG A 633 3.89 5.86 33.38
CA ARG A 633 3.61 6.47 34.70
C ARG A 633 4.45 7.73 34.92
N ARG A 634 5.74 7.68 34.60
CA ARG A 634 6.64 8.84 34.75
C ARG A 634 6.19 10.06 33.93
N LEU A 635 5.68 9.84 32.73
CA LEU A 635 5.10 10.89 31.91
C LEU A 635 3.77 11.40 32.46
N GLU A 636 2.91 10.51 32.97
CA GLU A 636 1.64 10.85 33.64
C GLU A 636 1.87 11.67 34.92
N ASP A 637 2.82 11.23 35.79
CA ASP A 637 3.19 11.92 37.02
C ASP A 637 3.78 13.32 36.73
N ALA A 638 4.48 13.47 35.62
CA ALA A 638 4.97 14.76 35.14
C ALA A 638 3.88 15.64 34.47
N GLY A 639 2.64 15.18 34.38
CA GLY A 639 1.53 15.89 33.76
C GLY A 639 1.67 16.08 32.26
N VAL A 640 2.38 15.19 31.54
CA VAL A 640 2.66 15.28 30.12
C VAL A 640 1.54 14.63 29.32
N ALA A 641 0.96 15.36 28.36
CA ALA A 641 -0.03 14.80 27.44
C ALA A 641 0.65 13.79 26.49
N THR A 642 0.37 12.50 26.69
CA THR A 642 1.06 11.41 25.99
C THR A 642 0.19 10.82 24.90
N TYR A 643 0.74 10.71 23.68
CA TYR A 643 0.15 10.08 22.50
C TYR A 643 0.99 8.88 22.09
N ARG A 644 0.32 7.80 21.61
CA ARG A 644 0.98 6.53 21.25
C ARG A 644 0.53 6.08 19.88
N THR A 645 1.47 5.75 18.98
CA THR A 645 1.12 5.35 17.60
C THR A 645 0.33 4.03 17.55
N ASP A 646 0.54 3.10 18.48
CA ASP A 646 -0.24 1.86 18.57
C ASP A 646 -1.72 2.09 18.92
N LEU A 647 -2.03 3.13 19.68
CA LEU A 647 -3.40 3.48 20.11
C LEU A 647 -4.03 4.55 19.23
N ASP A 648 -3.26 5.61 18.93
CA ASP A 648 -3.75 6.83 18.30
C ASP A 648 -3.52 6.86 16.77
N GLY A 649 -2.73 5.92 16.23
CA GLY A 649 -2.21 5.98 14.88
C GLY A 649 -1.17 7.08 14.73
N ALA A 650 -0.92 7.55 13.53
CA ALA A 650 0.01 8.64 13.31
C ALA A 650 -0.41 9.90 14.08
N VAL A 651 0.58 10.57 14.69
CA VAL A 651 0.40 11.80 15.48
C VAL A 651 0.95 12.97 14.69
N LEU A 652 0.07 13.92 14.37
CA LEU A 652 0.39 15.10 13.57
C LEU A 652 0.36 16.34 14.46
N LEU A 653 1.50 17.02 14.59
CA LEU A 653 1.64 18.27 15.31
C LEU A 653 1.84 19.39 14.28
N ARG A 654 0.89 20.32 14.20
CA ARG A 654 0.98 21.51 13.35
C ARG A 654 1.21 22.74 14.22
N SER A 655 2.08 23.63 13.78
CA SER A 655 2.34 24.89 14.50
C SER A 655 2.44 26.08 13.55
N ASP A 656 1.85 27.19 13.95
CA ASP A 656 2.03 28.53 13.35
C ASP A 656 3.18 29.31 14.00
N GLY A 657 3.97 28.63 14.85
CA GLY A 657 5.03 29.22 15.64
C GLY A 657 4.59 29.70 17.04
N ALA A 658 3.29 29.97 17.27
CA ALA A 658 2.75 30.41 18.54
C ALA A 658 1.80 29.38 19.18
N ARG A 659 1.16 28.56 18.37
CA ARG A 659 0.18 27.55 18.79
C ARG A 659 0.57 26.19 18.24
N VAL A 660 0.17 25.13 18.92
CA VAL A 660 0.34 23.75 18.45
C VAL A 660 -1.01 23.04 18.45
N TRP A 661 -1.34 22.47 17.31
CA TRP A 661 -2.50 21.58 17.14
C TRP A 661 -2.01 20.15 17.04
N VAL A 662 -2.52 19.28 17.90
CA VAL A 662 -2.24 17.85 17.86
C VAL A 662 -3.42 17.15 17.25
N GLY A 663 -3.19 16.44 16.14
CA GLY A 663 -4.14 15.59 15.46
C GLY A 663 -3.68 14.15 15.50
N THR A 664 -4.61 13.19 15.60
CA THR A 664 -4.30 11.76 15.50
C THR A 664 -5.22 11.11 14.47
N VAL A 665 -4.74 10.02 13.85
CA VAL A 665 -5.49 9.37 12.77
C VAL A 665 -6.63 8.50 13.33
N ARG A 666 -6.45 7.84 14.48
CA ARG A 666 -7.44 6.94 15.07
C ARG A 666 -8.38 7.59 16.05
N ARG A 667 -7.93 8.61 16.78
CA ARG A 667 -8.72 9.35 17.76
C ARG A 667 -8.85 10.81 17.34
N ARG A 668 -9.98 11.43 17.64
CA ARG A 668 -10.13 12.88 17.44
C ARG A 668 -9.30 13.60 18.49
N ALA A 669 -8.33 14.37 18.04
CA ALA A 669 -7.44 15.10 18.93
C ALA A 669 -7.96 16.47 19.27
N GLY A 670 -7.52 16.99 20.42
CA GLY A 670 -7.78 18.33 20.91
C GLY A 670 -6.73 19.35 20.45
N CYS A 671 -7.01 20.62 20.61
CA CYS A 671 -6.07 21.72 20.41
C CYS A 671 -5.33 22.01 21.73
N VAL A 672 -3.99 21.99 21.69
CA VAL A 672 -3.17 22.51 22.80
C VAL A 672 -2.71 23.91 22.44
N ARG A 673 -3.25 24.92 23.13
CA ARG A 673 -2.85 26.31 22.95
C ARG A 673 -1.64 26.60 23.83
N TYR A 674 -0.54 26.98 23.25
CA TYR A 674 0.61 27.51 23.99
C TYR A 674 0.63 29.02 23.85
N THR A 675 0.04 29.72 24.83
CA THR A 675 0.35 31.10 25.17
C THR A 675 0.82 31.05 26.62
N GLY A 676 1.88 31.72 26.99
CA GLY A 676 2.58 31.63 28.28
C GLY A 676 1.74 31.65 29.57
N ARG A 677 0.43 31.51 29.50
CA ARG A 677 -0.51 31.30 30.61
C ARG A 677 -1.69 30.43 30.13
N GLY A 678 -1.70 29.17 30.56
CA GLY A 678 -2.91 28.34 30.57
C GLY A 678 -3.11 27.40 29.40
N VAL A 679 -3.32 26.12 29.75
CA VAL A 679 -3.82 25.05 28.88
C VAL A 679 -5.32 25.22 28.74
N CYS A 680 -5.86 25.41 27.54
CA CYS A 680 -7.31 25.32 27.31
C CYS A 680 -7.64 23.86 26.92
N ALA A 681 -8.29 23.14 27.84
CA ALA A 681 -9.05 21.96 27.48
C ALA A 681 -10.31 22.42 26.73
N GLY A 682 -10.32 22.36 25.42
CA GLY A 682 -11.47 22.67 24.60
C GLY A 682 -12.49 21.57 24.59
N SER A 683 -13.68 21.81 25.12
CA SER A 683 -14.88 21.01 24.93
C SER A 683 -15.15 20.77 23.42
N SER A 684 -15.62 19.58 23.11
CA SER A 684 -16.08 19.11 21.80
C SER A 684 -17.17 20.01 21.20
N THR A 685 -16.77 20.94 20.34
CA THR A 685 -17.67 21.48 19.33
C THR A 685 -17.04 21.26 17.97
N GLY A 686 -17.76 20.47 17.15
CA GLY A 686 -17.30 20.02 15.86
C GLY A 686 -17.05 21.14 14.87
N SER A 687 -15.80 21.41 14.61
CA SER A 687 -15.40 21.95 13.32
C SER A 687 -14.60 20.86 12.61
N ARG A 688 -15.18 20.34 11.55
CA ARG A 688 -14.47 19.44 10.62
C ARG A 688 -13.20 20.15 10.19
N MET A 689 -12.03 19.63 10.59
CA MET A 689 -10.82 19.96 9.86
C MET A 689 -11.07 19.51 8.43
N GLY A 690 -11.17 20.44 7.50
CA GLY A 690 -11.22 20.14 6.10
C GLY A 690 -10.00 19.29 5.75
N SER A 691 -10.25 18.13 5.19
CA SER A 691 -9.18 17.37 4.53
C SER A 691 -8.55 18.28 3.48
N PRO A 692 -7.21 18.33 3.36
CA PRO A 692 -6.58 19.01 2.26
C PRO A 692 -6.96 18.38 0.93
#